data_157185138c9ec14b73a9a4229b31bf89
#
_entry.id   157185138c9ec14b73a9a4229b31bf89
#
_cell.length_a   1.000
_cell.length_b   1.000
_cell.length_c   1.000
_cell.angle_alpha   90.00
_cell.angle_beta   90.00
_cell.angle_gamma   90.00
#
_symmetry.space_group_name_H-M   'P 1'
#
loop_
_entity.id
_entity.type
_entity.pdbx_description
1 polymer ?
#
loop_
_entity_poly.entity_id
_entity_poly.type
_entity_poly.pdbx_seq_one_letter_code
_entity_poly.pdbx_strand_id
1 'polypeptide(L)'
;MQEGDEIFEAAMVAVKRHFDAEEFEPALKLITKAYEMKPNDPLVVRSYIYTLVNVSQWENVLKACEKHAALEDFTLEHAYALYRLNRFQQALEVLDSRKAADKDTAASRLRLQAQIQYRLSDYGACADVYEKLHQEDAEDQGLIVNAVASYVSGDKPRQAMNLIARNKEALESSYELCFNAACALIDEGRLKEAEDKLTQAKELCTEELMQAEEIGEEDAGLLEDHEELAAIRVQQACVMQRRGQEEEAKEVYDKVLRQKPNQGHEVDVTVLAVACNNVVALRSEGKSLFDSLKRINVASKEGLEHKQTRRQTVEIACNKVLLLLQAQKIDVAKKELDKLCESYPDHPRVALVQAAIAHREKKGKVCEEILQGYIASHADDQEVVLPLAQLYTHQQKHDLAVEVLAKLPLSSRTQPATVEAIVNLHQRQKSPDKAVACLREAIKYWSSQEEESETLAQVVRIAARLAMQLKDRAFAAEVYQSYLENIDGSDYEALCGLVQALAVTDPERATEYAERLQVPAFDHLDPEELEAQPIPKVGAMFSQRRRDREDEADGKPVRVKKKRKRKIRYPKGFDPENPGPPPDPERWLPKRERSEFKKKMRKRDKHLLRGPQGAITTEDFRKQGPSTAQVEVSKDASGPSRRSGRKAKGK
;
A
#
# COMPACT_ATOMS: atom_id res chain seq x y z
N MET A 1 -13.37 -61.96 22.44
CA MET A 1 -12.89 -60.77 23.19
C MET A 1 -11.36 -60.66 23.14
N GLN A 2 -10.57 -61.70 23.46
CA GLN A 2 -9.09 -61.61 23.45
C GLN A 2 -8.50 -61.23 22.08
N GLU A 3 -8.96 -61.83 20.98
CA GLU A 3 -8.48 -61.57 19.63
C GLU A 3 -8.72 -60.12 19.13
N GLY A 4 -9.85 -59.50 19.56
CA GLY A 4 -10.18 -58.13 19.25
C GLY A 4 -9.32 -57.11 20.04
N ASP A 5 -8.98 -57.42 21.29
CA ASP A 5 -8.11 -56.58 22.11
C ASP A 5 -6.64 -56.64 21.64
N GLU A 6 -6.16 -57.82 21.18
CA GLU A 6 -4.82 -57.93 20.59
C GLU A 6 -4.69 -57.15 19.27
N ILE A 7 -5.71 -57.16 18.39
CA ILE A 7 -5.77 -56.37 17.18
C ILE A 7 -5.78 -54.85 17.50
N PHE A 8 -6.52 -54.44 18.51
CA PHE A 8 -6.59 -53.07 18.97
C PHE A 8 -5.22 -52.57 19.50
N GLU A 9 -4.56 -53.35 20.37
CA GLU A 9 -3.26 -53.01 20.93
C GLU A 9 -2.20 -52.92 19.82
N ALA A 10 -2.20 -53.86 18.89
CA ALA A 10 -1.29 -53.83 17.71
C ALA A 10 -1.54 -52.60 16.85
N ALA A 11 -2.79 -52.19 16.65
CA ALA A 11 -3.15 -50.99 15.91
C ALA A 11 -2.65 -49.72 16.62
N MET A 12 -2.82 -49.61 17.93
CA MET A 12 -2.36 -48.46 18.73
C MET A 12 -0.82 -48.36 18.76
N VAL A 13 -0.10 -49.49 18.84
CA VAL A 13 1.37 -49.53 18.72
C VAL A 13 1.82 -49.03 17.34
N ALA A 14 1.12 -49.47 16.28
CA ALA A 14 1.43 -49.01 14.93
C ALA A 14 1.13 -47.52 14.75
N VAL A 15 0.01 -47.01 15.30
CA VAL A 15 -0.29 -45.56 15.31
C VAL A 15 0.82 -44.77 15.99
N LYS A 16 1.28 -45.22 17.18
CA LYS A 16 2.39 -44.56 17.87
C LYS A 16 3.64 -44.51 17.02
N ARG A 17 4.01 -45.60 16.34
CA ARG A 17 5.16 -45.67 15.46
C ARG A 17 5.07 -44.65 14.30
N HIS A 18 3.88 -44.50 13.69
CA HIS A 18 3.66 -43.49 12.66
C HIS A 18 3.68 -42.07 13.22
N PHE A 19 3.24 -41.83 14.45
CA PHE A 19 3.38 -40.55 15.11
C PHE A 19 4.85 -40.17 15.37
N ASP A 20 5.64 -41.15 15.84
CA ASP A 20 7.09 -40.96 16.07
C ASP A 20 7.84 -40.71 14.73
N ALA A 21 7.29 -41.14 13.60
CA ALA A 21 7.79 -40.92 12.25
C ALA A 21 7.12 -39.72 11.52
N GLU A 22 6.22 -38.98 12.17
CA GLU A 22 5.42 -37.88 11.62
C GLU A 22 4.58 -38.25 10.37
N GLU A 23 4.26 -39.55 10.21
CA GLU A 23 3.47 -40.07 9.09
C GLU A 23 1.96 -40.08 9.43
N PHE A 24 1.30 -38.91 9.40
CA PHE A 24 -0.09 -38.77 9.86
C PHE A 24 -1.14 -39.37 8.92
N GLU A 25 -0.91 -39.44 7.61
CA GLU A 25 -1.87 -40.06 6.68
C GLU A 25 -1.99 -41.60 6.85
N PRO A 26 -0.89 -42.37 6.98
CA PRO A 26 -0.96 -43.77 7.39
C PRO A 26 -1.56 -43.97 8.78
N ALA A 27 -1.16 -43.09 9.74
CA ALA A 27 -1.71 -43.13 11.09
C ALA A 27 -3.24 -42.96 11.11
N LEU A 28 -3.80 -42.07 10.27
CA LEU A 28 -5.22 -41.85 10.16
C LEU A 28 -6.02 -43.12 9.82
N LYS A 29 -5.51 -43.93 8.91
CA LYS A 29 -6.17 -45.18 8.50
C LYS A 29 -6.24 -46.19 9.65
N LEU A 30 -5.19 -46.24 10.48
CA LEU A 30 -5.11 -47.17 11.61
C LEU A 30 -5.94 -46.69 12.80
N ILE A 31 -5.83 -45.39 13.13
CA ILE A 31 -6.56 -44.83 14.26
C ILE A 31 -8.08 -44.80 13.99
N THR A 32 -8.51 -44.62 12.72
CA THR A 32 -9.92 -44.71 12.35
C THR A 32 -10.48 -46.11 12.66
N LYS A 33 -9.75 -47.18 12.37
CA LYS A 33 -10.14 -48.55 12.72
C LYS A 33 -10.20 -48.76 14.24
N ALA A 34 -9.20 -48.27 14.98
CA ALA A 34 -9.17 -48.32 16.43
C ALA A 34 -10.37 -47.53 17.04
N TYR A 35 -10.72 -46.40 16.46
CA TYR A 35 -11.86 -45.59 16.86
C TYR A 35 -13.20 -46.26 16.57
N GLU A 36 -13.35 -47.02 15.48
CA GLU A 36 -14.53 -47.84 15.22
C GLU A 36 -14.69 -49.00 16.25
N MET A 37 -13.56 -49.55 16.72
CA MET A 37 -13.54 -50.59 17.73
C MET A 37 -13.86 -50.07 19.13
N LYS A 38 -13.29 -48.94 19.55
CA LYS A 38 -13.45 -48.34 20.87
C LYS A 38 -13.76 -46.83 20.77
N PRO A 39 -14.97 -46.43 20.34
CA PRO A 39 -15.31 -45.04 20.04
C PRO A 39 -15.35 -44.09 21.26
N ASN A 40 -15.40 -44.62 22.48
CA ASN A 40 -15.48 -43.84 23.71
C ASN A 40 -14.21 -43.97 24.58
N ASP A 41 -13.15 -44.55 24.07
CA ASP A 41 -11.85 -44.59 24.76
C ASP A 41 -11.18 -43.22 24.66
N PRO A 42 -10.87 -42.52 25.79
CA PRO A 42 -10.29 -41.18 25.76
C PRO A 42 -9.00 -41.11 24.98
N LEU A 43 -8.12 -42.12 25.11
CA LEU A 43 -6.83 -42.13 24.39
C LEU A 43 -7.02 -42.26 22.88
N VAL A 44 -7.97 -43.10 22.46
CA VAL A 44 -8.28 -43.29 21.03
C VAL A 44 -8.90 -42.01 20.44
N VAL A 45 -9.85 -41.39 21.13
CA VAL A 45 -10.52 -40.18 20.70
C VAL A 45 -9.50 -39.03 20.58
N ARG A 46 -8.63 -38.85 21.57
CA ARG A 46 -7.59 -37.84 21.56
C ARG A 46 -6.61 -38.07 20.38
N SER A 47 -6.14 -39.30 20.21
CA SER A 47 -5.23 -39.65 19.10
C SER A 47 -5.91 -39.47 17.73
N TYR A 48 -7.21 -39.75 17.63
CA TYR A 48 -7.99 -39.55 16.41
C TYR A 48 -8.11 -38.06 16.06
N ILE A 49 -8.51 -37.22 17.01
CA ILE A 49 -8.63 -35.76 16.83
C ILE A 49 -7.26 -35.17 16.50
N TYR A 50 -6.20 -35.57 17.21
CA TYR A 50 -4.83 -35.14 16.94
C TYR A 50 -4.39 -35.46 15.49
N THR A 51 -4.69 -36.68 15.04
CA THR A 51 -4.36 -37.09 13.67
C THR A 51 -5.16 -36.30 12.63
N LEU A 52 -6.45 -36.05 12.87
CA LEU A 52 -7.31 -35.25 11.99
C LEU A 52 -6.79 -33.81 11.86
N VAL A 53 -6.31 -33.21 12.96
CA VAL A 53 -5.70 -31.88 12.96
C VAL A 53 -4.45 -31.86 12.09
N ASN A 54 -3.53 -32.83 12.25
CA ASN A 54 -2.30 -32.89 11.48
C ASN A 54 -2.53 -33.18 9.99
N VAL A 55 -3.58 -33.95 9.65
CA VAL A 55 -3.99 -34.21 8.24
C VAL A 55 -4.88 -33.06 7.69
N SER A 56 -5.11 -32.02 8.47
CA SER A 56 -5.92 -30.85 8.06
C SER A 56 -7.38 -31.16 7.67
N GLN A 57 -7.99 -32.18 8.27
CA GLN A 57 -9.39 -32.54 8.03
C GLN A 57 -10.35 -31.81 8.99
N TRP A 58 -10.40 -30.48 8.88
CA TRP A 58 -11.03 -29.57 9.83
C TRP A 58 -12.52 -29.86 10.12
N GLU A 59 -13.33 -30.16 9.08
CA GLU A 59 -14.75 -30.49 9.26
C GLU A 59 -14.95 -31.79 10.05
N ASN A 60 -14.03 -32.76 9.94
CA ASN A 60 -14.07 -33.98 10.72
C ASN A 60 -13.60 -33.74 12.16
N VAL A 61 -12.64 -32.81 12.37
CA VAL A 61 -12.25 -32.37 13.71
C VAL A 61 -13.46 -31.77 14.45
N LEU A 62 -14.22 -30.87 13.81
CA LEU A 62 -15.44 -30.28 14.41
C LEU A 62 -16.44 -31.35 14.86
N LYS A 63 -16.77 -32.28 13.96
CA LYS A 63 -17.72 -33.36 14.27
C LYS A 63 -17.24 -34.25 15.43
N ALA A 64 -15.92 -34.52 15.45
CA ALA A 64 -15.36 -35.36 16.52
C ALA A 64 -15.35 -34.61 17.86
N CYS A 65 -14.98 -33.34 17.89
CA CYS A 65 -15.01 -32.51 19.10
C CYS A 65 -16.41 -32.35 19.66
N GLU A 66 -17.41 -32.07 18.80
CA GLU A 66 -18.82 -31.96 19.21
C GLU A 66 -19.35 -33.27 19.79
N LYS A 67 -19.07 -34.41 19.13
CA LYS A 67 -19.52 -35.72 19.54
C LYS A 67 -18.96 -36.15 20.91
N HIS A 68 -17.71 -35.79 21.17
CA HIS A 68 -16.97 -36.21 22.36
C HIS A 68 -16.77 -35.13 23.42
N ALA A 69 -17.50 -34.00 23.31
CA ALA A 69 -17.39 -32.85 24.21
C ALA A 69 -17.65 -33.20 25.70
N ALA A 70 -18.34 -34.29 25.97
CA ALA A 70 -18.60 -34.79 27.34
C ALA A 70 -17.49 -35.71 27.87
N LEU A 71 -16.63 -36.22 26.99
CA LEU A 71 -15.58 -37.18 27.34
C LEU A 71 -14.34 -36.47 27.86
N GLU A 72 -13.95 -35.41 27.18
CA GLU A 72 -12.73 -34.63 27.45
C GLU A 72 -12.89 -33.17 26.94
N ASP A 73 -11.97 -32.31 27.35
CA ASP A 73 -11.95 -30.90 26.91
C ASP A 73 -11.18 -30.75 25.62
N PHE A 74 -11.88 -30.70 24.49
CA PHE A 74 -11.33 -30.41 23.14
C PHE A 74 -11.61 -28.99 22.68
N THR A 75 -11.75 -28.04 23.60
CA THR A 75 -12.10 -26.65 23.28
C THR A 75 -11.03 -26.01 22.40
N LEU A 76 -9.76 -26.29 22.63
CA LEU A 76 -8.64 -25.72 21.84
C LEU A 76 -8.64 -26.23 20.40
N GLU A 77 -8.76 -27.55 20.21
CA GLU A 77 -8.79 -28.20 18.90
C GLU A 77 -10.03 -27.81 18.10
N HIS A 78 -11.17 -27.69 18.78
CA HIS A 78 -12.43 -27.23 18.18
C HIS A 78 -12.30 -25.79 17.69
N ALA A 79 -11.83 -24.88 18.55
CA ALA A 79 -11.62 -23.48 18.20
C ALA A 79 -10.56 -23.33 17.09
N TYR A 80 -9.49 -24.12 17.13
CA TYR A 80 -8.46 -24.12 16.10
C TYR A 80 -9.01 -24.59 14.74
N ALA A 81 -9.83 -25.62 14.71
CA ALA A 81 -10.47 -26.07 13.48
C ALA A 81 -11.41 -25.01 12.89
N LEU A 82 -12.19 -24.32 13.73
CA LEU A 82 -13.02 -23.18 13.31
C LEU A 82 -12.16 -22.04 12.76
N TYR A 83 -11.04 -21.71 13.40
CA TYR A 83 -10.08 -20.72 12.93
C TYR A 83 -9.54 -21.07 11.54
N ARG A 84 -9.14 -22.32 11.32
CA ARG A 84 -8.64 -22.80 10.03
C ARG A 84 -9.71 -22.78 8.92
N LEU A 85 -10.98 -22.87 9.29
CA LEU A 85 -12.15 -22.73 8.39
C LEU A 85 -12.61 -21.27 8.21
N ASN A 86 -11.88 -20.30 8.75
CA ASN A 86 -12.22 -18.87 8.75
C ASN A 86 -13.56 -18.53 9.46
N ARG A 87 -14.00 -19.39 10.41
CA ARG A 87 -15.20 -19.17 11.24
C ARG A 87 -14.81 -18.49 12.56
N PHE A 88 -14.20 -17.30 12.47
CA PHE A 88 -13.50 -16.64 13.58
C PHE A 88 -14.40 -16.33 14.77
N GLN A 89 -15.61 -15.81 14.52
CA GLN A 89 -16.55 -15.48 15.60
C GLN A 89 -16.95 -16.70 16.41
N GLN A 90 -17.26 -17.82 15.72
CA GLN A 90 -17.61 -19.06 16.36
C GLN A 90 -16.43 -19.66 17.16
N ALA A 91 -15.20 -19.46 16.66
CA ALA A 91 -14.00 -19.90 17.37
C ALA A 91 -13.82 -19.16 18.71
N LEU A 92 -14.09 -17.84 18.77
CA LEU A 92 -14.08 -17.08 20.03
C LEU A 92 -15.15 -17.58 21.01
N GLU A 93 -16.39 -17.79 20.54
CA GLU A 93 -17.48 -18.30 21.35
C GLU A 93 -17.13 -19.65 21.98
N VAL A 94 -16.47 -20.52 21.23
CA VAL A 94 -16.01 -21.83 21.74
C VAL A 94 -14.91 -21.63 22.78
N LEU A 95 -13.92 -20.76 22.57
CA LEU A 95 -12.86 -20.49 23.57
C LEU A 95 -13.44 -19.96 24.90
N ASP A 96 -14.45 -19.10 24.81
CA ASP A 96 -15.10 -18.50 25.98
C ASP A 96 -16.06 -19.49 26.71
N SER A 97 -16.45 -20.58 26.07
CA SER A 97 -17.45 -21.53 26.60
C SER A 97 -16.99 -22.32 27.82
N ARG A 98 -15.68 -22.53 27.98
CA ARG A 98 -15.09 -23.31 29.08
C ARG A 98 -13.85 -22.66 29.62
N LYS A 99 -13.67 -22.73 30.96
CA LYS A 99 -12.43 -22.32 31.62
C LYS A 99 -11.32 -23.35 31.36
N ALA A 100 -10.09 -22.87 31.16
CA ALA A 100 -8.92 -23.74 31.04
C ALA A 100 -8.67 -24.51 32.34
N ALA A 101 -8.22 -25.75 32.21
CA ALA A 101 -7.96 -26.63 33.36
C ALA A 101 -6.65 -26.29 34.08
N ASP A 102 -5.64 -25.84 33.32
CA ASP A 102 -4.29 -25.52 33.79
C ASP A 102 -3.74 -24.26 33.12
N LYS A 103 -2.58 -23.80 33.59
CA LYS A 103 -1.95 -22.57 33.11
C LYS A 103 -1.47 -22.68 31.65
N ASP A 104 -0.94 -23.83 31.23
CA ASP A 104 -0.40 -24.03 29.88
C ASP A 104 -1.52 -24.07 28.86
N THR A 105 -2.63 -24.76 29.17
CA THR A 105 -3.85 -24.73 28.34
C THR A 105 -4.42 -23.32 28.26
N ALA A 106 -4.40 -22.54 29.34
CA ALA A 106 -4.83 -21.14 29.35
C ALA A 106 -3.98 -20.28 28.41
N ALA A 107 -2.66 -20.41 28.47
CA ALA A 107 -1.73 -19.68 27.61
C ALA A 107 -1.94 -20.04 26.11
N SER A 108 -2.12 -21.34 25.80
CA SER A 108 -2.41 -21.80 24.44
C SER A 108 -3.72 -21.24 23.88
N ARG A 109 -4.77 -21.19 24.72
CA ARG A 109 -6.06 -20.58 24.36
C ARG A 109 -5.93 -19.08 24.14
N LEU A 110 -5.20 -18.36 25.00
CA LEU A 110 -4.96 -16.93 24.83
C LEU A 110 -4.17 -16.64 23.55
N ARG A 111 -3.15 -17.44 23.20
CA ARG A 111 -2.43 -17.30 21.92
C ARG A 111 -3.37 -17.48 20.73
N LEU A 112 -4.24 -18.51 20.76
CA LEU A 112 -5.24 -18.70 19.68
C LEU A 112 -6.26 -17.56 19.66
N GLN A 113 -6.72 -17.10 20.81
CA GLN A 113 -7.63 -15.95 20.93
C GLN A 113 -7.04 -14.70 20.29
N ALA A 114 -5.77 -14.36 20.58
CA ALA A 114 -5.10 -13.23 19.98
C ALA A 114 -5.00 -13.35 18.44
N GLN A 115 -4.67 -14.53 17.92
CA GLN A 115 -4.65 -14.78 16.48
C GLN A 115 -6.02 -14.60 15.84
N ILE A 116 -7.09 -15.04 16.48
CA ILE A 116 -8.47 -14.86 16.00
C ILE A 116 -8.86 -13.40 16.03
N GLN A 117 -8.55 -12.67 17.12
CA GLN A 117 -8.82 -11.22 17.23
C GLN A 117 -8.09 -10.44 16.15
N TYR A 118 -6.84 -10.79 15.84
CA TYR A 118 -6.10 -10.19 14.73
C TYR A 118 -6.84 -10.39 13.39
N ARG A 119 -7.34 -11.60 13.12
CA ARG A 119 -8.13 -11.89 11.92
C ARG A 119 -9.46 -11.17 11.87
N LEU A 120 -10.09 -10.94 13.01
CA LEU A 120 -11.29 -10.11 13.13
C LEU A 120 -11.01 -8.61 13.06
N SER A 121 -9.75 -8.23 12.96
CA SER A 121 -9.30 -6.82 12.98
C SER A 121 -9.57 -6.11 14.32
N ASP A 122 -9.74 -6.87 15.40
CA ASP A 122 -9.75 -6.32 16.76
C ASP A 122 -8.31 -6.25 17.30
N TYR A 123 -7.55 -5.37 16.67
CA TYR A 123 -6.11 -5.24 16.94
C TYR A 123 -5.79 -4.75 18.34
N GLY A 124 -6.70 -3.98 18.96
CA GLY A 124 -6.53 -3.50 20.33
C GLY A 124 -6.57 -4.65 21.33
N ALA A 125 -7.66 -5.43 21.29
CA ALA A 125 -7.78 -6.61 22.16
C ALA A 125 -6.69 -7.66 21.90
N CYS A 126 -6.29 -7.82 20.64
CA CYS A 126 -5.18 -8.69 20.26
C CYS A 126 -3.86 -8.27 20.93
N ALA A 127 -3.50 -6.99 20.86
CA ALA A 127 -2.29 -6.45 21.47
C ALA A 127 -2.30 -6.63 23.00
N ASP A 128 -3.44 -6.32 23.64
CA ASP A 128 -3.62 -6.48 25.10
C ASP A 128 -3.40 -7.94 25.55
N VAL A 129 -3.85 -8.92 24.76
CA VAL A 129 -3.64 -10.34 25.04
C VAL A 129 -2.17 -10.72 24.89
N TYR A 130 -1.48 -10.25 23.85
CA TYR A 130 -0.05 -10.53 23.67
C TYR A 130 0.83 -9.86 24.74
N GLU A 131 0.52 -8.62 25.14
CA GLU A 131 1.23 -7.97 26.27
C GLU A 131 1.03 -8.76 27.59
N LYS A 132 -0.17 -9.27 27.82
CA LYS A 132 -0.48 -10.10 28.99
C LYS A 132 0.31 -11.41 28.99
N LEU A 133 0.37 -12.09 27.86
CA LEU A 133 1.16 -13.29 27.69
C LEU A 133 2.66 -13.01 27.91
N HIS A 134 3.17 -11.89 27.37
CA HIS A 134 4.57 -11.50 27.55
C HIS A 134 4.92 -11.20 29.02
N GLN A 135 3.98 -10.64 29.81
CA GLN A 135 4.19 -10.46 31.24
C GLN A 135 4.35 -11.79 31.99
N GLU A 136 3.74 -12.88 31.47
CA GLU A 136 3.82 -14.22 32.05
C GLU A 136 5.04 -15.01 31.54
N ASP A 137 5.47 -14.75 30.31
CA ASP A 137 6.59 -15.40 29.60
C ASP A 137 7.43 -14.36 28.86
N ALA A 138 8.36 -13.73 29.58
CA ALA A 138 9.20 -12.69 29.05
C ALA A 138 10.31 -13.19 28.10
N GLU A 139 10.57 -14.51 28.08
CA GLU A 139 11.59 -15.11 27.22
C GLU A 139 11.08 -15.29 25.78
N ASP A 140 9.75 -15.41 25.57
CA ASP A 140 9.15 -15.50 24.24
C ASP A 140 9.09 -14.12 23.55
N GLN A 141 10.14 -13.79 22.79
CA GLN A 141 10.22 -12.55 22.03
C GLN A 141 9.14 -12.43 20.94
N GLY A 142 8.63 -13.55 20.42
CA GLY A 142 7.56 -13.57 19.44
C GLY A 142 6.27 -12.90 19.93
N LEU A 143 6.03 -12.88 21.23
CA LEU A 143 4.88 -12.21 21.83
C LEU A 143 4.95 -10.68 21.66
N ILE A 144 6.15 -10.10 21.82
CA ILE A 144 6.35 -8.66 21.58
C ILE A 144 6.20 -8.33 20.11
N VAL A 145 6.80 -9.13 19.23
CA VAL A 145 6.67 -8.96 17.77
C VAL A 145 5.21 -8.91 17.37
N ASN A 146 4.40 -9.86 17.88
CA ASN A 146 2.97 -9.93 17.56
C ASN A 146 2.16 -8.78 18.18
N ALA A 147 2.49 -8.33 19.40
CA ALA A 147 1.86 -7.17 20.03
C ALA A 147 2.12 -5.90 19.21
N VAL A 148 3.39 -5.65 18.84
CA VAL A 148 3.78 -4.51 18.01
C VAL A 148 3.10 -4.56 16.64
N ALA A 149 3.09 -5.72 15.98
CA ALA A 149 2.39 -5.92 14.71
C ALA A 149 0.88 -5.61 14.82
N SER A 150 0.27 -5.94 15.96
CA SER A 150 -1.13 -5.64 16.24
C SER A 150 -1.37 -4.14 16.39
N TYR A 151 -0.53 -3.42 17.11
CA TYR A 151 -0.62 -1.96 17.23
C TYR A 151 -0.44 -1.26 15.88
N VAL A 152 0.54 -1.69 15.08
CA VAL A 152 0.77 -1.14 13.72
C VAL A 152 -0.44 -1.38 12.82
N SER A 153 -0.99 -2.61 12.84
CA SER A 153 -2.18 -2.95 12.04
C SER A 153 -3.45 -2.21 12.50
N GLY A 154 -3.48 -1.79 13.76
CA GLY A 154 -4.57 -1.04 14.39
C GLY A 154 -4.41 0.48 14.33
N ASP A 155 -3.52 1.01 13.47
CA ASP A 155 -3.25 2.45 13.30
C ASP A 155 -2.85 3.14 14.63
N LYS A 156 -2.09 2.44 15.49
CA LYS A 156 -1.57 2.93 16.78
C LYS A 156 -0.04 2.97 16.83
N PRO A 157 0.64 3.69 15.91
CA PRO A 157 2.10 3.65 15.79
C PRO A 157 2.82 4.12 17.05
N ARG A 158 2.28 5.11 17.77
CA ARG A 158 2.87 5.58 19.04
C ARG A 158 2.90 4.51 20.13
N GLN A 159 1.84 3.69 20.22
CA GLN A 159 1.81 2.58 21.19
C GLN A 159 2.81 1.50 20.81
N ALA A 160 2.92 1.18 19.52
CA ALA A 160 3.94 0.28 18.99
C ALA A 160 5.35 0.76 19.36
N MET A 161 5.67 2.03 19.09
CA MET A 161 6.98 2.61 19.39
C MET A 161 7.27 2.66 20.90
N ASN A 162 6.27 2.92 21.74
CA ASN A 162 6.43 2.88 23.20
C ASN A 162 6.74 1.46 23.71
N LEU A 163 6.10 0.44 23.14
CA LEU A 163 6.38 -0.96 23.49
C LEU A 163 7.79 -1.37 23.07
N ILE A 164 8.21 -0.98 21.86
CA ILE A 164 9.58 -1.20 21.35
C ILE A 164 10.62 -0.52 22.25
N ALA A 165 10.37 0.74 22.66
CA ALA A 165 11.28 1.49 23.50
C ALA A 165 11.53 0.85 24.87
N ARG A 166 10.56 0.07 25.38
CA ARG A 166 10.69 -0.71 26.63
C ARG A 166 11.48 -2.01 26.44
N ASN A 167 11.59 -2.51 25.20
CA ASN A 167 12.18 -3.81 24.85
C ASN A 167 13.30 -3.64 23.81
N LYS A 168 14.26 -2.75 24.07
CA LYS A 168 15.33 -2.39 23.13
C LYS A 168 16.23 -3.57 22.73
N GLU A 169 16.51 -4.48 23.65
CA GLU A 169 17.35 -5.66 23.39
C GLU A 169 16.70 -6.58 22.32
N ALA A 170 15.38 -6.75 22.38
CA ALA A 170 14.65 -7.52 21.37
C ALA A 170 14.71 -6.86 19.99
N LEU A 171 14.75 -5.51 19.92
CA LEU A 171 14.86 -4.78 18.65
C LEU A 171 16.21 -5.01 17.95
N GLU A 172 17.28 -5.26 18.71
CA GLU A 172 18.62 -5.48 18.16
C GLU A 172 18.80 -6.88 17.59
N SER A 173 17.94 -7.82 17.96
CA SER A 173 18.07 -9.23 17.61
C SER A 173 16.96 -9.78 16.71
N SER A 174 15.83 -9.07 16.50
CA SER A 174 14.71 -9.55 15.68
C SER A 174 14.49 -8.68 14.45
N TYR A 175 14.61 -9.25 13.26
CA TYR A 175 14.32 -8.56 12.02
C TYR A 175 12.84 -8.22 11.86
N GLU A 176 11.93 -9.05 12.40
CA GLU A 176 10.49 -8.78 12.37
C GLU A 176 10.14 -7.57 13.23
N LEU A 177 10.80 -7.41 14.39
CA LEU A 177 10.56 -6.25 15.23
C LEU A 177 11.11 -4.98 14.58
N CYS A 178 12.28 -5.03 13.95
CA CYS A 178 12.81 -3.94 13.13
C CYS A 178 11.87 -3.57 11.99
N PHE A 179 11.31 -4.56 11.30
CA PHE A 179 10.32 -4.37 10.22
C PHE A 179 9.04 -3.69 10.74
N ASN A 180 8.50 -4.17 11.86
CA ASN A 180 7.29 -3.59 12.46
C ASN A 180 7.55 -2.17 12.99
N ALA A 181 8.75 -1.90 13.55
CA ALA A 181 9.18 -0.56 13.94
C ALA A 181 9.21 0.39 12.74
N ALA A 182 9.76 -0.07 11.62
CA ALA A 182 9.77 0.70 10.39
C ALA A 182 8.36 1.00 9.87
N CYS A 183 7.44 0.04 9.96
CA CYS A 183 6.03 0.26 9.60
C CYS A 183 5.38 1.36 10.47
N ALA A 184 5.63 1.34 11.79
CA ALA A 184 5.16 2.39 12.71
C ALA A 184 5.74 3.78 12.36
N LEU A 185 7.04 3.84 12.06
CA LEU A 185 7.71 5.08 11.64
C LEU A 185 7.21 5.62 10.30
N ILE A 186 6.85 4.74 9.36
CA ILE A 186 6.22 5.12 8.09
C ILE A 186 4.87 5.77 8.33
N ASP A 187 4.07 5.24 9.27
CA ASP A 187 2.77 5.80 9.60
C ASP A 187 2.90 7.15 10.35
N GLU A 188 3.97 7.36 11.11
CA GLU A 188 4.32 8.65 11.70
C GLU A 188 4.95 9.65 10.69
N GLY A 189 5.25 9.23 9.46
CA GLY A 189 5.91 10.06 8.44
C GLY A 189 7.43 10.20 8.62
N ARG A 190 8.06 9.50 9.55
CA ARG A 190 9.51 9.51 9.85
C ARG A 190 10.27 8.61 8.87
N LEU A 191 10.23 8.98 7.58
CA LEU A 191 10.68 8.11 6.48
C LEU A 191 12.17 7.75 6.49
N LYS A 192 13.05 8.66 6.98
CA LYS A 192 14.50 8.38 7.09
C LYS A 192 14.79 7.29 8.11
N GLU A 193 14.21 7.43 9.29
CA GLU A 193 14.38 6.45 10.36
C GLU A 193 13.75 5.10 10.01
N ALA A 194 12.65 5.12 9.27
CA ALA A 194 12.05 3.91 8.73
C ALA A 194 12.98 3.18 7.74
N GLU A 195 13.69 3.93 6.87
CA GLU A 195 14.67 3.38 5.95
C GLU A 195 15.84 2.71 6.69
N ASP A 196 16.37 3.37 7.74
CA ASP A 196 17.43 2.81 8.59
C ASP A 196 16.98 1.50 9.25
N LYS A 197 15.74 1.47 9.78
CA LYS A 197 15.19 0.25 10.40
C LYS A 197 14.94 -0.87 9.41
N LEU A 198 14.51 -0.58 8.18
CA LEU A 198 14.37 -1.58 7.12
C LEU A 198 15.72 -2.13 6.65
N THR A 199 16.74 -1.30 6.66
CA THR A 199 18.11 -1.73 6.34
C THR A 199 18.60 -2.69 7.42
N GLN A 200 18.43 -2.34 8.69
CA GLN A 200 18.76 -3.22 9.82
C GLN A 200 17.96 -4.54 9.76
N ALA A 201 16.64 -4.47 9.46
CA ALA A 201 15.82 -5.67 9.31
C ALA A 201 16.34 -6.58 8.19
N LYS A 202 16.76 -5.99 7.06
CA LYS A 202 17.32 -6.74 5.94
C LYS A 202 18.63 -7.43 6.32
N GLU A 203 19.52 -6.75 7.02
CA GLU A 203 20.79 -7.30 7.48
C GLU A 203 20.58 -8.48 8.43
N LEU A 204 19.76 -8.30 9.48
CA LEU A 204 19.44 -9.37 10.43
C LEU A 204 18.78 -10.59 9.75
N CYS A 205 17.78 -10.36 8.88
CA CYS A 205 17.14 -11.45 8.14
C CYS A 205 18.13 -12.19 7.23
N THR A 206 19.05 -11.47 6.59
CA THR A 206 20.09 -12.10 5.75
C THR A 206 21.05 -12.94 6.60
N GLU A 207 21.45 -12.46 7.78
CA GLU A 207 22.30 -13.21 8.70
C GLU A 207 21.62 -14.48 9.21
N GLU A 208 20.33 -14.43 9.57
CA GLU A 208 19.57 -15.62 9.97
C GLU A 208 19.45 -16.64 8.83
N LEU A 209 19.18 -16.16 7.60
CA LEU A 209 19.11 -17.04 6.43
C LEU A 209 20.45 -17.69 6.09
N MET A 210 21.56 -16.94 6.21
CA MET A 210 22.90 -17.48 6.01
C MET A 210 23.22 -18.60 7.01
N GLN A 211 22.80 -18.43 8.27
CA GLN A 211 22.95 -19.46 9.29
C GLN A 211 22.07 -20.67 9.04
N ALA A 212 20.81 -20.46 8.63
CA ALA A 212 19.84 -21.52 8.38
C ALA A 212 20.20 -22.37 7.13
N GLU A 213 20.73 -21.73 6.09
CA GLU A 213 21.09 -22.41 4.82
C GLU A 213 22.58 -22.78 4.74
N GLU A 214 23.36 -22.53 5.82
CA GLU A 214 24.82 -22.79 5.89
C GLU A 214 25.60 -22.09 4.75
N ILE A 215 25.19 -20.88 4.36
CA ILE A 215 25.81 -20.09 3.29
C ILE A 215 26.90 -19.18 3.87
N GLY A 216 28.06 -19.13 3.21
CA GLY A 216 29.15 -18.24 3.61
C GLY A 216 28.94 -16.79 3.19
N GLU A 217 29.64 -15.84 3.84
CA GLU A 217 29.55 -14.40 3.54
C GLU A 217 29.83 -14.05 2.07
N GLU A 218 30.69 -14.83 1.39
CA GLU A 218 31.03 -14.61 -0.03
C GLU A 218 29.83 -14.86 -0.96
N ASP A 219 28.89 -15.70 -0.55
CA ASP A 219 27.72 -16.11 -1.30
C ASP A 219 26.42 -15.44 -0.82
N ALA A 220 26.46 -14.50 0.11
CA ALA A 220 25.30 -13.77 0.64
C ALA A 220 24.44 -13.11 -0.46
N GLY A 221 25.05 -12.76 -1.60
CA GLY A 221 24.36 -12.24 -2.77
C GLY A 221 23.33 -13.20 -3.39
N LEU A 222 23.43 -14.51 -3.14
CA LEU A 222 22.47 -15.50 -3.60
C LEU A 222 21.11 -15.37 -2.87
N LEU A 223 21.12 -14.83 -1.66
CA LEU A 223 19.92 -14.60 -0.84
C LEU A 223 19.15 -13.34 -1.23
N GLU A 224 19.69 -12.50 -2.12
CA GLU A 224 19.01 -11.24 -2.49
C GLU A 224 17.57 -11.44 -2.95
N ASP A 225 17.30 -12.55 -3.60
CA ASP A 225 15.97 -12.91 -4.12
C ASP A 225 15.24 -13.96 -3.25
N HIS A 226 15.65 -14.12 -1.98
CA HIS A 226 14.97 -15.01 -1.06
C HIS A 226 13.56 -14.49 -0.73
N GLU A 227 12.57 -15.39 -0.57
CA GLU A 227 11.17 -15.01 -0.35
C GLU A 227 10.93 -14.28 0.97
N GLU A 228 11.67 -14.59 2.03
CA GLU A 228 11.53 -13.91 3.33
C GLU A 228 11.96 -12.43 3.26
N LEU A 229 12.95 -12.10 2.43
CA LEU A 229 13.35 -10.72 2.17
C LEU A 229 12.32 -9.94 1.33
N ALA A 230 11.37 -10.62 0.70
CA ALA A 230 10.42 -9.97 -0.20
C ALA A 230 9.54 -8.94 0.52
N ALA A 231 9.08 -9.21 1.74
CA ALA A 231 8.28 -8.28 2.53
C ALA A 231 9.07 -7.01 2.88
N ILE A 232 10.32 -7.16 3.32
CA ILE A 232 11.22 -6.04 3.65
C ILE A 232 11.48 -5.20 2.40
N ARG A 233 11.77 -5.82 1.26
CA ARG A 233 12.01 -5.12 -0.02
C ARG A 233 10.79 -4.36 -0.51
N VAL A 234 9.59 -4.94 -0.39
CA VAL A 234 8.34 -4.24 -0.74
C VAL A 234 8.13 -3.03 0.16
N GLN A 235 8.49 -3.13 1.45
CA GLN A 235 8.35 -2.00 2.37
C GLN A 235 9.43 -0.93 2.13
N GLN A 236 10.66 -1.30 1.80
CA GLN A 236 11.70 -0.36 1.35
C GLN A 236 11.23 0.41 0.10
N ALA A 237 10.66 -0.29 -0.88
CA ALA A 237 10.09 0.36 -2.06
C ALA A 237 8.93 1.31 -1.71
N CYS A 238 8.13 0.99 -0.68
CA CYS A 238 7.08 1.89 -0.18
C CYS A 238 7.67 3.19 0.41
N VAL A 239 8.77 3.10 1.15
CA VAL A 239 9.49 4.28 1.66
C VAL A 239 10.07 5.11 0.51
N MET A 240 10.72 4.48 -0.47
CA MET A 240 11.23 5.16 -1.67
C MET A 240 10.10 5.90 -2.41
N GLN A 241 8.95 5.25 -2.60
CA GLN A 241 7.77 5.84 -3.22
C GLN A 241 7.29 7.08 -2.46
N ARG A 242 7.19 7.01 -1.12
CA ARG A 242 6.77 8.14 -0.28
C ARG A 242 7.79 9.29 -0.27
N ARG A 243 9.06 9.02 -0.54
CA ARG A 243 10.13 10.02 -0.71
C ARG A 243 10.20 10.60 -2.13
N GLY A 244 9.31 10.18 -3.03
CA GLY A 244 9.25 10.66 -4.41
C GLY A 244 10.20 9.95 -5.39
N GLN A 245 10.86 8.86 -4.97
CA GLN A 245 11.75 8.03 -5.79
C GLN A 245 10.93 6.94 -6.52
N GLU A 246 9.97 7.37 -7.36
CA GLU A 246 8.95 6.49 -7.93
C GLU A 246 9.52 5.42 -8.89
N GLU A 247 10.51 5.76 -9.73
CA GLU A 247 11.08 4.81 -10.68
C GLU A 247 11.92 3.74 -9.97
N GLU A 248 12.69 4.12 -8.95
CA GLU A 248 13.48 3.19 -8.13
C GLU A 248 12.56 2.23 -7.37
N ALA A 249 11.52 2.76 -6.72
CA ALA A 249 10.51 1.97 -6.04
C ALA A 249 9.85 0.95 -6.98
N LYS A 250 9.51 1.37 -8.19
CA LYS A 250 8.90 0.51 -9.20
C LYS A 250 9.82 -0.60 -9.66
N GLU A 251 11.12 -0.33 -9.82
CA GLU A 251 12.09 -1.37 -10.16
C GLU A 251 12.15 -2.47 -9.08
N VAL A 252 12.15 -2.08 -7.80
CA VAL A 252 12.14 -3.03 -6.69
C VAL A 252 10.85 -3.85 -6.67
N TYR A 253 9.67 -3.21 -6.78
CA TYR A 253 8.40 -3.94 -6.87
C TYR A 253 8.38 -4.92 -8.07
N ASP A 254 8.82 -4.47 -9.24
CA ASP A 254 8.84 -5.32 -10.45
C ASP A 254 9.86 -6.46 -10.32
N LYS A 255 10.97 -6.33 -9.57
CA LYS A 255 11.88 -7.43 -9.22
C LYS A 255 11.15 -8.48 -8.39
N VAL A 256 10.51 -8.09 -7.29
CA VAL A 256 9.75 -9.01 -6.42
C VAL A 256 8.65 -9.72 -7.21
N LEU A 257 7.92 -9.02 -8.07
CA LEU A 257 6.83 -9.60 -8.88
C LEU A 257 7.31 -10.55 -10.00
N ARG A 258 8.60 -10.53 -10.36
CA ARG A 258 9.20 -11.41 -11.37
C ARG A 258 9.93 -12.60 -10.77
N GLN A 259 10.08 -12.64 -9.44
CA GLN A 259 10.68 -13.78 -8.77
C GLN A 259 10.00 -15.08 -9.20
N LYS A 260 10.80 -16.05 -9.59
CA LYS A 260 10.29 -17.38 -9.93
C LYS A 260 10.32 -18.24 -8.68
N PRO A 261 9.30 -19.07 -8.45
CA PRO A 261 9.37 -20.08 -7.40
C PRO A 261 10.64 -20.90 -7.57
N ASN A 262 11.48 -20.94 -6.56
CA ASN A 262 12.71 -21.72 -6.57
C ASN A 262 12.52 -22.89 -5.61
N GLN A 263 12.57 -24.13 -6.11
CA GLN A 263 12.59 -25.39 -5.35
C GLN A 263 11.63 -25.53 -4.13
N GLY A 264 10.44 -24.89 -4.19
CA GLY A 264 9.46 -24.97 -3.11
C GLY A 264 9.30 -23.67 -2.32
N HIS A 265 10.13 -22.68 -2.55
CA HIS A 265 10.08 -21.37 -1.91
C HIS A 265 9.32 -20.37 -2.81
N GLU A 266 8.15 -19.94 -2.36
CA GLU A 266 7.31 -18.98 -3.08
C GLU A 266 7.07 -17.74 -2.20
N VAL A 267 7.25 -16.56 -2.78
CA VAL A 267 6.89 -15.31 -2.10
C VAL A 267 5.42 -15.34 -1.67
N ASP A 268 5.15 -14.94 -0.44
CA ASP A 268 3.78 -14.91 0.10
C ASP A 268 2.84 -14.11 -0.80
N VAL A 269 1.67 -14.69 -1.07
CA VAL A 269 0.68 -14.10 -1.97
C VAL A 269 0.16 -12.74 -1.49
N THR A 270 0.22 -12.46 -0.18
CA THR A 270 -0.16 -11.15 0.38
C THR A 270 0.89 -10.09 0.06
N VAL A 271 2.18 -10.44 0.12
CA VAL A 271 3.29 -9.56 -0.28
C VAL A 271 3.20 -9.22 -1.77
N LEU A 272 2.93 -10.23 -2.61
CA LEU A 272 2.71 -10.03 -4.05
C LEU A 272 1.48 -9.16 -4.32
N ALA A 273 0.40 -9.31 -3.55
CA ALA A 273 -0.79 -8.48 -3.68
C ALA A 273 -0.51 -7.01 -3.35
N VAL A 274 0.22 -6.74 -2.26
CA VAL A 274 0.65 -5.38 -1.88
C VAL A 274 1.56 -4.78 -2.95
N ALA A 275 2.56 -5.53 -3.42
CA ALA A 275 3.45 -5.07 -4.49
C ALA A 275 2.67 -4.75 -5.79
N CYS A 276 1.72 -5.60 -6.18
CA CYS A 276 0.83 -5.35 -7.33
C CYS A 276 0.03 -4.06 -7.16
N ASN A 277 -0.56 -3.85 -5.98
CA ASN A 277 -1.33 -2.64 -5.66
C ASN A 277 -0.45 -1.38 -5.75
N ASN A 278 0.75 -1.42 -5.16
CA ASN A 278 1.65 -0.28 -5.12
C ASN A 278 2.16 0.09 -6.53
N VAL A 279 2.50 -0.90 -7.37
CA VAL A 279 2.81 -0.64 -8.79
C VAL A 279 1.63 -0.01 -9.53
N VAL A 280 0.40 -0.43 -9.23
CA VAL A 280 -0.80 0.19 -9.84
C VAL A 280 -0.93 1.64 -9.41
N ALA A 281 -0.69 1.95 -8.14
CA ALA A 281 -0.74 3.32 -7.61
C ALA A 281 0.31 4.24 -8.26
N LEU A 282 1.54 3.74 -8.52
CA LEU A 282 2.60 4.48 -9.22
C LEU A 282 2.29 4.74 -10.69
N ARG A 283 1.48 3.92 -11.35
CA ARG A 283 1.15 4.04 -12.77
C ARG A 283 -0.03 4.97 -13.05
N SER A 284 -0.06 6.16 -12.46
CA SER A 284 -1.15 7.13 -12.58
C SER A 284 -1.42 7.62 -14.01
N GLU A 285 -0.44 7.55 -14.91
CA GLU A 285 -0.56 8.01 -16.29
C GLU A 285 -0.95 6.90 -17.27
N GLY A 286 -2.19 6.62 -17.44
CA GLY A 286 -2.91 5.91 -18.53
C GLY A 286 -2.21 4.97 -19.53
N LYS A 287 -0.89 4.88 -19.54
CA LYS A 287 -0.10 4.15 -20.56
C LYS A 287 -0.18 2.63 -20.51
N SER A 288 -0.66 2.05 -19.41
CA SER A 288 -0.81 0.60 -19.25
C SER A 288 -2.02 0.18 -18.41
N LEU A 289 -3.16 0.82 -18.64
CA LEU A 289 -4.40 0.58 -17.89
C LEU A 289 -4.81 -0.90 -17.87
N PHE A 290 -4.57 -1.62 -18.96
CA PHE A 290 -4.87 -3.04 -19.06
C PHE A 290 -3.99 -3.89 -18.12
N ASP A 291 -2.69 -3.60 -18.05
CA ASP A 291 -1.76 -4.27 -17.14
C ASP A 291 -2.11 -3.95 -15.69
N SER A 292 -2.46 -2.70 -15.39
CA SER A 292 -2.90 -2.29 -14.07
C SER A 292 -4.16 -3.03 -13.63
N LEU A 293 -5.15 -3.17 -14.52
CA LEU A 293 -6.36 -3.97 -14.25
C LEU A 293 -6.03 -5.45 -14.01
N LYS A 294 -5.08 -6.02 -14.74
CA LYS A 294 -4.65 -7.40 -14.51
C LYS A 294 -3.99 -7.56 -13.14
N ARG A 295 -3.08 -6.64 -12.77
CA ARG A 295 -2.38 -6.67 -11.48
C ARG A 295 -3.33 -6.48 -10.31
N ILE A 296 -4.24 -5.52 -10.37
CA ILE A 296 -5.19 -5.27 -9.28
C ILE A 296 -6.18 -6.45 -9.09
N ASN A 297 -6.54 -7.14 -10.16
CA ASN A 297 -7.37 -8.34 -10.06
C ASN A 297 -6.62 -9.51 -9.39
N VAL A 298 -5.30 -9.60 -9.56
CA VAL A 298 -4.47 -10.57 -8.82
C VAL A 298 -4.43 -10.18 -7.35
N ALA A 299 -4.22 -8.90 -7.04
CA ALA A 299 -4.16 -8.38 -5.68
C ALA A 299 -5.49 -8.50 -4.91
N SER A 300 -6.63 -8.50 -5.63
CA SER A 300 -7.98 -8.62 -5.06
C SER A 300 -8.63 -9.97 -5.35
N LYS A 301 -7.84 -11.06 -5.42
CA LYS A 301 -8.36 -12.41 -5.63
C LYS A 301 -9.14 -12.86 -4.40
N GLU A 302 -10.26 -13.54 -4.61
CA GLU A 302 -11.11 -14.11 -3.57
C GLU A 302 -10.29 -15.02 -2.63
N GLY A 303 -10.50 -14.86 -1.32
CA GLY A 303 -9.79 -15.57 -0.26
C GLY A 303 -8.53 -14.86 0.25
N LEU A 304 -7.99 -13.84 -0.44
CA LEU A 304 -6.89 -13.04 0.06
C LEU A 304 -7.31 -12.11 1.21
N GLU A 305 -8.56 -11.69 1.25
CA GLU A 305 -9.14 -10.88 2.34
C GLU A 305 -8.97 -11.51 3.71
N HIS A 306 -8.91 -12.84 3.79
CA HIS A 306 -8.66 -13.56 5.04
C HIS A 306 -7.20 -13.56 5.48
N LYS A 307 -6.27 -13.20 4.60
CA LYS A 307 -4.83 -13.17 4.89
C LYS A 307 -4.27 -11.76 5.02
N GLN A 308 -4.92 -10.78 4.39
CA GLN A 308 -4.55 -9.37 4.43
C GLN A 308 -5.08 -8.70 5.70
N THR A 309 -4.42 -7.61 6.12
CA THR A 309 -4.98 -6.73 7.14
C THR A 309 -6.21 -5.99 6.59
N ARG A 310 -7.11 -5.53 7.47
CA ARG A 310 -8.28 -4.72 7.09
C ARG A 310 -7.87 -3.53 6.23
N ARG A 311 -6.81 -2.82 6.61
CA ARG A 311 -6.27 -1.67 5.87
C ARG A 311 -5.85 -2.06 4.45
N GLN A 312 -5.07 -3.13 4.29
CA GLN A 312 -4.64 -3.61 2.97
C GLN A 312 -5.84 -3.99 2.09
N THR A 313 -6.81 -4.70 2.64
CA THR A 313 -8.01 -5.13 1.90
C THR A 313 -8.81 -3.94 1.38
N VAL A 314 -9.08 -2.95 2.24
CA VAL A 314 -9.84 -1.75 1.86
C VAL A 314 -9.08 -0.92 0.83
N GLU A 315 -7.76 -0.71 1.03
CA GLU A 315 -6.91 0.03 0.10
C GLU A 315 -6.90 -0.57 -1.30
N ILE A 316 -6.65 -1.88 -1.39
CA ILE A 316 -6.61 -2.60 -2.66
C ILE A 316 -7.98 -2.55 -3.36
N ALA A 317 -9.06 -2.74 -2.60
CA ALA A 317 -10.41 -2.71 -3.16
C ALA A 317 -10.82 -1.31 -3.61
N CYS A 318 -10.49 -0.26 -2.86
CA CYS A 318 -10.69 1.14 -3.27
C CYS A 318 -9.90 1.47 -4.54
N ASN A 319 -8.62 1.08 -4.60
CA ASN A 319 -7.78 1.28 -5.78
C ASN A 319 -8.33 0.54 -7.01
N LYS A 320 -8.89 -0.66 -6.82
CA LYS A 320 -9.61 -1.39 -7.89
C LYS A 320 -10.79 -0.61 -8.43
N VAL A 321 -11.62 -0.05 -7.56
CA VAL A 321 -12.78 0.77 -7.96
C VAL A 321 -12.33 2.01 -8.71
N LEU A 322 -11.31 2.74 -8.20
CA LEU A 322 -10.76 3.93 -8.86
C LEU A 322 -10.19 3.60 -10.25
N LEU A 323 -9.47 2.48 -10.36
CA LEU A 323 -8.93 2.02 -11.64
C LEU A 323 -10.04 1.63 -12.65
N LEU A 324 -11.12 1.01 -12.17
CA LEU A 324 -12.30 0.73 -12.99
C LEU A 324 -12.99 2.00 -13.47
N LEU A 325 -13.05 3.04 -12.63
CA LEU A 325 -13.54 4.38 -13.03
C LEU A 325 -12.65 5.01 -14.09
N GLN A 326 -11.33 4.92 -13.94
CA GLN A 326 -10.36 5.39 -14.94
C GLN A 326 -10.54 4.64 -16.28
N ALA A 327 -10.81 3.33 -16.20
CA ALA A 327 -11.11 2.48 -17.34
C ALA A 327 -12.53 2.68 -17.95
N GLN A 328 -13.30 3.65 -17.45
CA GLN A 328 -14.68 3.94 -17.88
C GLN A 328 -15.67 2.76 -17.66
N LYS A 329 -15.35 1.82 -16.77
CA LYS A 329 -16.20 0.66 -16.44
C LYS A 329 -17.08 0.97 -15.21
N ILE A 330 -17.92 2.00 -15.33
CA ILE A 330 -18.69 2.55 -14.19
C ILE A 330 -19.61 1.51 -13.55
N ASP A 331 -20.30 0.68 -14.33
CA ASP A 331 -21.22 -0.32 -13.78
C ASP A 331 -20.52 -1.41 -12.97
N VAL A 332 -19.31 -1.80 -13.40
CA VAL A 332 -18.48 -2.76 -12.66
C VAL A 332 -17.93 -2.11 -11.38
N ALA A 333 -17.49 -0.86 -11.49
CA ALA A 333 -17.00 -0.08 -10.35
C ALA A 333 -18.07 0.04 -9.26
N LYS A 334 -19.34 0.29 -9.63
CA LYS A 334 -20.47 0.34 -8.67
C LYS A 334 -20.68 -0.98 -7.94
N LYS A 335 -20.68 -2.11 -8.67
CA LYS A 335 -20.85 -3.44 -8.06
C LYS A 335 -19.74 -3.75 -7.03
N GLU A 336 -18.50 -3.35 -7.34
CA GLU A 336 -17.40 -3.52 -6.39
C GLU A 336 -17.54 -2.55 -5.21
N LEU A 337 -18.01 -1.30 -5.45
CA LEU A 337 -18.29 -0.35 -4.39
C LEU A 337 -19.43 -0.81 -3.46
N ASP A 338 -20.52 -1.39 -4.00
CA ASP A 338 -21.65 -1.87 -3.21
C ASP A 338 -21.17 -2.90 -2.17
N LYS A 339 -20.28 -3.83 -2.57
CA LYS A 339 -19.64 -4.79 -1.65
C LYS A 339 -18.80 -4.10 -0.57
N LEU A 340 -18.06 -3.04 -0.96
CA LEU A 340 -17.26 -2.28 0.00
C LEU A 340 -18.12 -1.54 1.02
N CYS A 341 -19.23 -0.93 0.58
CA CYS A 341 -20.16 -0.24 1.45
C CYS A 341 -20.85 -1.20 2.44
N GLU A 342 -21.14 -2.43 2.00
CA GLU A 342 -21.70 -3.49 2.88
C GLU A 342 -20.69 -3.94 3.94
N SER A 343 -19.42 -4.11 3.54
CA SER A 343 -18.37 -4.65 4.43
C SER A 343 -17.74 -3.57 5.33
N TYR A 344 -17.63 -2.33 4.85
CA TYR A 344 -16.91 -1.23 5.50
C TYR A 344 -17.67 0.10 5.41
N PRO A 345 -18.91 0.20 5.98
CA PRO A 345 -19.77 1.37 5.83
C PRO A 345 -19.14 2.66 6.41
N ASP A 346 -18.40 2.54 7.51
CA ASP A 346 -17.84 3.67 8.26
C ASP A 346 -16.36 3.95 7.92
N HIS A 347 -15.90 3.54 6.72
CA HIS A 347 -14.50 3.76 6.35
C HIS A 347 -14.36 5.01 5.46
N PRO A 348 -13.44 5.97 5.79
CA PRO A 348 -13.29 7.24 5.08
C PRO A 348 -13.03 7.06 3.58
N ARG A 349 -12.15 6.14 3.21
CA ARG A 349 -11.84 5.88 1.80
C ARG A 349 -13.00 5.33 1.01
N VAL A 350 -13.89 4.55 1.63
CA VAL A 350 -15.10 4.05 0.96
C VAL A 350 -16.04 5.22 0.66
N ALA A 351 -16.25 6.13 1.61
CA ALA A 351 -17.03 7.35 1.40
C ALA A 351 -16.42 8.21 0.26
N LEU A 352 -15.09 8.37 0.23
CA LEU A 352 -14.40 9.11 -0.83
C LEU A 352 -14.56 8.47 -2.20
N VAL A 353 -14.44 7.16 -2.30
CA VAL A 353 -14.62 6.42 -3.58
C VAL A 353 -16.09 6.49 -4.04
N GLN A 354 -17.03 6.40 -3.13
CA GLN A 354 -18.46 6.59 -3.40
C GLN A 354 -18.73 8.01 -3.95
N ALA A 355 -18.17 9.02 -3.30
CA ALA A 355 -18.25 10.42 -3.75
C ALA A 355 -17.58 10.60 -5.13
N ALA A 356 -16.44 9.94 -5.38
CA ALA A 356 -15.76 9.99 -6.68
C ALA A 356 -16.61 9.41 -7.82
N ILE A 357 -17.34 8.31 -7.58
CA ILE A 357 -18.29 7.76 -8.56
C ILE A 357 -19.42 8.77 -8.84
N ALA A 358 -20.03 9.34 -7.79
CA ALA A 358 -21.09 10.34 -7.93
C ALA A 358 -20.58 11.58 -8.71
N HIS A 359 -19.35 12.03 -8.41
CA HIS A 359 -18.72 13.13 -9.14
C HIS A 359 -18.49 12.78 -10.62
N ARG A 360 -18.03 11.58 -10.93
CA ARG A 360 -17.84 11.11 -12.30
C ARG A 360 -19.15 11.04 -13.10
N GLU A 361 -20.25 10.72 -12.43
CA GLU A 361 -21.60 10.75 -13.01
C GLU A 361 -22.20 12.16 -13.09
N LYS A 362 -21.44 13.20 -12.73
CA LYS A 362 -21.89 14.61 -12.68
C LYS A 362 -23.03 14.86 -11.69
N LYS A 363 -23.15 14.03 -10.67
CA LYS A 363 -24.13 14.16 -9.58
C LYS A 363 -23.52 14.92 -8.40
N GLY A 364 -23.16 16.20 -8.58
CA GLY A 364 -22.44 16.99 -7.58
C GLY A 364 -23.15 17.10 -6.23
N LYS A 365 -24.49 17.18 -6.22
CA LYS A 365 -25.26 17.21 -4.96
C LYS A 365 -25.14 15.90 -4.18
N VAL A 366 -25.25 14.76 -4.85
CA VAL A 366 -25.10 13.46 -4.21
C VAL A 366 -23.68 13.28 -3.65
N CYS A 367 -22.67 13.77 -4.36
CA CYS A 367 -21.29 13.79 -3.87
C CYS A 367 -21.16 14.59 -2.56
N GLU A 368 -21.79 15.78 -2.49
CA GLU A 368 -21.82 16.60 -1.27
C GLU A 368 -22.55 15.87 -0.13
N GLU A 369 -23.73 15.29 -0.41
CA GLU A 369 -24.55 14.56 0.58
C GLU A 369 -23.80 13.36 1.19
N ILE A 370 -23.06 12.60 0.37
CA ILE A 370 -22.24 11.47 0.84
C ILE A 370 -21.16 11.95 1.81
N LEU A 371 -20.36 12.95 1.40
CA LEU A 371 -19.26 13.44 2.23
C LEU A 371 -19.76 14.14 3.49
N GLN A 372 -20.84 14.93 3.40
CA GLN A 372 -21.47 15.56 4.57
C GLN A 372 -22.06 14.53 5.54
N GLY A 373 -22.71 13.48 5.02
CA GLY A 373 -23.25 12.39 5.82
C GLY A 373 -22.16 11.67 6.61
N TYR A 374 -21.01 11.41 5.99
CA TYR A 374 -19.87 10.82 6.68
C TYR A 374 -19.32 11.75 7.78
N ILE A 375 -19.11 13.04 7.48
CA ILE A 375 -18.56 14.02 8.43
C ILE A 375 -19.54 14.28 9.60
N ALA A 376 -20.85 14.08 9.42
CA ALA A 376 -21.81 14.24 10.50
C ALA A 376 -21.57 13.28 11.67
N SER A 377 -21.06 12.08 11.38
CA SER A 377 -20.68 11.06 12.38
C SER A 377 -19.18 11.07 12.71
N HIS A 378 -18.32 11.60 11.83
CA HIS A 378 -16.85 11.57 11.93
C HIS A 378 -16.28 12.97 11.63
N ALA A 379 -16.58 13.95 12.49
CA ALA A 379 -16.26 15.35 12.26
C ALA A 379 -14.75 15.66 12.22
N ASP A 380 -13.93 14.83 12.87
CA ASP A 380 -12.49 15.05 13.02
C ASP A 380 -11.66 14.36 11.92
N ASP A 381 -12.31 13.64 11.01
CA ASP A 381 -11.62 12.87 9.98
C ASP A 381 -11.13 13.76 8.83
N GLN A 382 -9.82 14.06 8.87
CA GLN A 382 -9.15 14.90 7.88
C GLN A 382 -9.24 14.33 6.46
N GLU A 383 -9.24 13.00 6.30
CA GLU A 383 -9.26 12.35 4.99
C GLU A 383 -10.52 12.71 4.20
N VAL A 384 -11.64 12.99 4.86
CA VAL A 384 -12.91 13.36 4.21
C VAL A 384 -13.18 14.86 4.26
N VAL A 385 -12.79 15.54 5.34
CA VAL A 385 -12.96 16.98 5.51
C VAL A 385 -12.23 17.78 4.43
N LEU A 386 -10.95 17.44 4.15
CA LEU A 386 -10.16 18.14 3.15
C LEU A 386 -10.72 18.01 1.72
N PRO A 387 -11.08 16.80 1.21
CA PRO A 387 -11.74 16.65 -0.09
C PRO A 387 -13.09 17.40 -0.20
N LEU A 388 -13.89 17.43 0.87
CA LEU A 388 -15.14 18.21 0.85
C LEU A 388 -14.86 19.72 0.74
N ALA A 389 -13.88 20.22 1.49
CA ALA A 389 -13.46 21.62 1.39
C ALA A 389 -12.93 21.95 -0.01
N GLN A 390 -12.18 21.03 -0.62
CA GLN A 390 -11.71 21.14 -2.01
C GLN A 390 -12.88 21.17 -3.00
N LEU A 391 -13.88 20.30 -2.83
CA LEU A 391 -15.10 20.28 -3.66
C LEU A 391 -15.82 21.64 -3.59
N TYR A 392 -16.02 22.18 -2.38
CA TYR A 392 -16.65 23.50 -2.21
C TYR A 392 -15.82 24.62 -2.84
N THR A 393 -14.50 24.56 -2.71
CA THR A 393 -13.59 25.52 -3.36
C THR A 393 -13.74 25.50 -4.88
N HIS A 394 -13.82 24.31 -5.48
CA HIS A 394 -14.08 24.16 -6.93
C HIS A 394 -15.44 24.70 -7.35
N GLN A 395 -16.44 24.57 -6.49
CA GLN A 395 -17.78 25.10 -6.72
C GLN A 395 -17.90 26.60 -6.40
N GLN A 396 -16.80 27.26 -6.00
CA GLN A 396 -16.78 28.67 -5.56
C GLN A 396 -17.63 28.96 -4.30
N LYS A 397 -17.94 27.91 -3.52
CA LYS A 397 -18.66 28.01 -2.23
C LYS A 397 -17.65 28.20 -1.08
N HIS A 398 -16.95 29.32 -1.09
CA HIS A 398 -15.82 29.55 -0.17
C HIS A 398 -16.24 29.58 1.31
N ASP A 399 -17.46 30.06 1.62
CA ASP A 399 -17.97 30.08 2.99
C ASP A 399 -18.12 28.68 3.57
N LEU A 400 -18.71 27.77 2.81
CA LEU A 400 -18.87 26.37 3.21
C LEU A 400 -17.52 25.65 3.31
N ALA A 401 -16.56 25.98 2.45
CA ALA A 401 -15.21 25.42 2.53
C ALA A 401 -14.52 25.78 3.86
N VAL A 402 -14.60 27.05 4.27
CA VAL A 402 -14.05 27.50 5.55
C VAL A 402 -14.78 26.86 6.74
N GLU A 403 -16.12 26.76 6.67
CA GLU A 403 -16.94 26.16 7.73
C GLU A 403 -16.56 24.69 7.96
N VAL A 404 -16.33 23.94 6.89
CA VAL A 404 -15.93 22.53 6.97
C VAL A 404 -14.52 22.40 7.54
N LEU A 405 -13.55 23.23 7.10
CA LEU A 405 -12.20 23.24 7.64
C LEU A 405 -12.14 23.64 9.11
N ALA A 406 -13.08 24.48 9.57
CA ALA A 406 -13.18 24.88 10.98
C ALA A 406 -13.58 23.73 11.91
N LYS A 407 -14.15 22.63 11.39
CA LYS A 407 -14.50 21.42 12.16
C LYS A 407 -13.28 20.58 12.51
N LEU A 408 -12.15 20.76 11.82
CA LEU A 408 -10.92 20.03 12.11
C LEU A 408 -10.42 20.35 13.53
N PRO A 409 -9.80 19.38 14.22
CA PRO A 409 -9.13 19.62 15.50
C PRO A 409 -8.06 20.71 15.34
N LEU A 410 -7.78 21.43 16.42
CA LEU A 410 -6.88 22.58 16.38
C LEU A 410 -5.50 22.23 15.85
N SER A 411 -4.96 21.07 16.22
CA SER A 411 -3.68 20.55 15.73
C SER A 411 -3.61 20.41 14.20
N SER A 412 -4.71 20.00 13.58
CA SER A 412 -4.80 19.79 12.12
C SER A 412 -5.16 21.08 11.39
N ARG A 413 -6.03 21.91 12.01
CA ARG A 413 -6.45 23.19 11.45
C ARG A 413 -5.30 24.19 11.38
N THR A 414 -4.38 24.14 12.35
CA THR A 414 -3.22 25.02 12.43
C THR A 414 -2.00 24.53 11.63
N GLN A 415 -2.06 23.38 10.99
CA GLN A 415 -1.02 22.91 10.08
C GLN A 415 -0.76 23.92 8.95
N PRO A 416 0.50 24.18 8.56
CA PRO A 416 0.84 25.23 7.58
C PRO A 416 0.03 25.16 6.29
N ALA A 417 -0.14 23.96 5.71
CA ALA A 417 -0.90 23.77 4.48
C ALA A 417 -2.40 24.10 4.66
N THR A 418 -2.99 23.70 5.80
CA THR A 418 -4.39 23.99 6.11
C THR A 418 -4.61 25.49 6.36
N VAL A 419 -3.71 26.12 7.11
CA VAL A 419 -3.71 27.56 7.36
C VAL A 419 -3.62 28.33 6.04
N GLU A 420 -2.69 27.96 5.15
CA GLU A 420 -2.55 28.60 3.85
C GLU A 420 -3.83 28.46 3.00
N ALA A 421 -4.47 27.28 3.03
CA ALA A 421 -5.75 27.05 2.36
C ALA A 421 -6.86 27.97 2.90
N ILE A 422 -7.02 28.06 4.25
CA ILE A 422 -8.01 28.91 4.91
C ILE A 422 -7.75 30.40 4.60
N VAL A 423 -6.50 30.84 4.68
CA VAL A 423 -6.08 32.20 4.35
C VAL A 423 -6.43 32.54 2.90
N ASN A 424 -6.11 31.67 1.96
CA ASN A 424 -6.44 31.85 0.54
C ASN A 424 -7.97 31.92 0.30
N LEU A 425 -8.76 31.14 1.05
CA LEU A 425 -10.22 31.20 0.99
C LEU A 425 -10.73 32.55 1.51
N HIS A 426 -10.23 33.06 2.64
CA HIS A 426 -10.59 34.36 3.18
C HIS A 426 -10.16 35.52 2.29
N GLN A 427 -9.01 35.41 1.60
CA GLN A 427 -8.61 36.38 0.58
C GLN A 427 -9.61 36.43 -0.58
N ARG A 428 -10.06 35.28 -1.08
CA ARG A 428 -11.09 35.19 -2.14
C ARG A 428 -12.44 35.76 -1.69
N GLN A 429 -12.77 35.64 -0.39
CA GLN A 429 -13.95 36.25 0.24
C GLN A 429 -13.77 37.74 0.50
N LYS A 430 -12.59 38.32 0.25
CA LYS A 430 -12.23 39.70 0.57
C LYS A 430 -12.38 40.05 2.07
N SER A 431 -12.05 39.09 2.93
CA SER A 431 -12.12 39.18 4.39
C SER A 431 -10.72 39.07 5.02
N PRO A 432 -9.84 40.07 4.87
CA PRO A 432 -8.47 40.02 5.36
C PRO A 432 -8.37 39.86 6.88
N ASP A 433 -9.28 40.47 7.62
CA ASP A 433 -9.29 40.42 9.10
C ASP A 433 -9.45 38.98 9.62
N LYS A 434 -10.28 38.16 8.96
CA LYS A 434 -10.47 36.76 9.30
C LYS A 434 -9.21 35.93 8.95
N ALA A 435 -8.52 36.26 7.87
CA ALA A 435 -7.26 35.61 7.50
C ALA A 435 -6.16 35.88 8.54
N VAL A 436 -6.05 37.15 9.00
CA VAL A 436 -5.10 37.53 10.06
C VAL A 436 -5.44 36.83 11.39
N ALA A 437 -6.74 36.76 11.75
CA ALA A 437 -7.18 36.07 12.97
C ALA A 437 -6.80 34.57 12.96
N CYS A 438 -6.99 33.89 11.82
CA CYS A 438 -6.58 32.50 11.64
C CYS A 438 -5.06 32.30 11.82
N LEU A 439 -4.26 33.22 11.26
CA LEU A 439 -2.80 33.18 11.40
C LEU A 439 -2.35 33.42 12.85
N ARG A 440 -2.96 34.35 13.56
CA ARG A 440 -2.68 34.60 14.98
C ARG A 440 -3.01 33.36 15.85
N GLU A 441 -4.12 32.68 15.56
CA GLU A 441 -4.49 31.43 16.23
C GLU A 441 -3.44 30.35 15.99
N ALA A 442 -2.99 30.17 14.74
CA ALA A 442 -1.98 29.18 14.38
C ALA A 442 -0.62 29.49 15.03
N ILE A 443 -0.16 30.73 14.98
CA ILE A 443 1.09 31.15 15.64
C ILE A 443 1.01 30.88 17.14
N LYS A 444 -0.09 31.27 17.79
CA LYS A 444 -0.28 31.04 19.23
C LYS A 444 -0.24 29.55 19.59
N TYR A 445 -0.86 28.71 18.78
CA TYR A 445 -0.84 27.26 18.99
C TYR A 445 0.57 26.69 18.90
N TRP A 446 1.29 26.94 17.79
CA TRP A 446 2.62 26.41 17.58
C TRP A 446 3.68 27.02 18.50
N SER A 447 3.52 28.27 18.94
CA SER A 447 4.40 28.88 19.97
C SER A 447 4.27 28.20 21.33
N SER A 448 3.20 27.45 21.58
CA SER A 448 3.03 26.67 22.82
C SER A 448 3.57 25.23 22.74
N GLN A 449 4.05 24.80 21.56
CA GLN A 449 4.62 23.47 21.33
C GLN A 449 6.14 23.57 21.29
N GLU A 450 6.83 23.03 22.28
CA GLU A 450 8.29 23.17 22.43
C GLU A 450 9.11 22.40 21.37
N GLU A 451 8.54 21.35 20.77
CA GLU A 451 9.27 20.43 19.87
C GLU A 451 9.17 20.77 18.36
N GLU A 452 8.30 21.70 17.93
CA GLU A 452 7.98 21.91 16.51
C GLU A 452 8.35 23.31 15.98
N SER A 453 9.58 23.73 16.19
CA SER A 453 10.10 25.04 15.72
C SER A 453 10.02 25.23 14.21
N GLU A 454 10.19 24.17 13.40
CA GLU A 454 10.11 24.25 11.94
C GLU A 454 8.68 24.52 11.44
N THR A 455 7.67 23.89 12.06
CA THR A 455 6.25 24.11 11.73
C THR A 455 5.86 25.54 12.03
N LEU A 456 6.29 26.07 13.17
CA LEU A 456 6.06 27.47 13.53
C LEU A 456 6.75 28.41 12.54
N ALA A 457 7.99 28.12 12.11
CA ALA A 457 8.69 28.92 11.10
C ALA A 457 7.90 29.01 9.78
N GLN A 458 7.31 27.88 9.34
CA GLN A 458 6.49 27.86 8.13
C GLN A 458 5.22 28.71 8.29
N VAL A 459 4.51 28.63 9.42
CA VAL A 459 3.32 29.45 9.70
C VAL A 459 3.67 30.93 9.75
N VAL A 460 4.79 31.29 10.39
CA VAL A 460 5.31 32.67 10.43
C VAL A 460 5.59 33.20 9.04
N ARG A 461 6.25 32.42 8.17
CA ARG A 461 6.50 32.81 6.76
C ARG A 461 5.20 33.05 5.98
N ILE A 462 4.16 32.23 6.21
CA ILE A 462 2.83 32.43 5.59
C ILE A 462 2.21 33.72 6.10
N ALA A 463 2.25 33.96 7.43
CA ALA A 463 1.70 35.17 8.05
C ALA A 463 2.37 36.44 7.57
N ALA A 464 3.70 36.44 7.53
CA ALA A 464 4.48 37.57 7.07
C ALA A 464 4.26 37.88 5.58
N ARG A 465 4.21 36.86 4.73
CA ARG A 465 3.89 37.00 3.31
C ARG A 465 2.51 37.63 3.10
N LEU A 466 1.51 37.17 3.85
CA LEU A 466 0.17 37.76 3.80
C LEU A 466 0.16 39.20 4.27
N ALA A 467 0.80 39.50 5.42
CA ALA A 467 0.88 40.83 5.98
C ALA A 467 1.53 41.82 4.99
N MET A 468 2.60 41.39 4.31
CA MET A 468 3.25 42.19 3.27
C MET A 468 2.33 42.43 2.05
N GLN A 469 1.56 41.41 1.63
CA GLN A 469 0.58 41.56 0.55
C GLN A 469 -0.55 42.55 0.90
N LEU A 470 -1.02 42.49 2.14
CA LEU A 470 -2.04 43.41 2.66
C LEU A 470 -1.49 44.79 3.00
N LYS A 471 -0.18 45.01 2.92
CA LYS A 471 0.55 46.21 3.35
C LYS A 471 0.44 46.48 4.86
N ASP A 472 0.08 45.47 5.64
CA ASP A 472 0.10 45.53 7.11
C ASP A 472 1.50 45.21 7.63
N ARG A 473 2.38 46.19 7.50
CA ARG A 473 3.78 46.05 7.89
C ARG A 473 3.98 45.94 9.39
N ALA A 474 3.05 46.51 10.17
CA ALA A 474 3.08 46.42 11.63
C ALA A 474 2.89 44.94 12.08
N PHE A 475 1.91 44.26 11.51
CA PHE A 475 1.69 42.83 11.79
C PHE A 475 2.87 41.98 11.31
N ALA A 476 3.42 42.27 10.13
CA ALA A 476 4.61 41.55 9.63
C ALA A 476 5.80 41.72 10.59
N ALA A 477 6.07 42.92 11.07
CA ALA A 477 7.14 43.20 12.03
C ALA A 477 6.91 42.47 13.37
N GLU A 478 5.67 42.51 13.91
CA GLU A 478 5.27 41.81 15.14
C GLU A 478 5.59 40.31 15.04
N VAL A 479 5.20 39.68 13.94
CA VAL A 479 5.34 38.24 13.71
C VAL A 479 6.82 37.84 13.58
N TYR A 480 7.59 38.56 12.75
CA TYR A 480 9.01 38.28 12.59
C TYR A 480 9.81 38.55 13.87
N GLN A 481 9.49 39.62 14.57
CA GLN A 481 10.18 39.95 15.83
C GLN A 481 9.93 38.87 16.89
N SER A 482 8.67 38.44 17.08
CA SER A 482 8.31 37.38 18.01
C SER A 482 9.03 36.06 17.67
N TYR A 483 9.19 35.75 16.40
CA TYR A 483 9.91 34.55 15.95
C TYR A 483 11.41 34.63 16.28
N LEU A 484 12.03 35.74 15.95
CA LEU A 484 13.49 35.95 16.19
C LEU A 484 13.83 36.02 17.70
N GLU A 485 12.92 36.49 18.53
CA GLU A 485 13.12 36.60 19.98
C GLU A 485 12.93 35.24 20.68
N ASN A 486 12.00 34.40 20.21
CA ASN A 486 11.58 33.21 20.96
C ASN A 486 12.10 31.89 20.37
N ILE A 487 12.54 31.87 19.10
CA ILE A 487 12.84 30.60 18.42
C ILE A 487 14.25 30.58 17.83
N ASP A 488 14.52 31.43 16.83
CA ASP A 488 15.84 31.51 16.19
C ASP A 488 16.21 32.95 15.86
N GLY A 489 17.03 33.55 16.72
CA GLY A 489 17.51 34.92 16.54
C GLY A 489 18.48 35.09 15.36
N SER A 490 18.91 34.01 14.72
CA SER A 490 19.86 34.00 13.62
C SER A 490 19.25 33.67 12.25
N ASP A 491 17.94 33.38 12.19
CA ASP A 491 17.25 33.07 10.92
C ASP A 491 17.35 34.26 9.95
N TYR A 492 18.15 34.05 8.89
CA TYR A 492 18.45 35.06 7.88
C TYR A 492 17.18 35.53 7.13
N GLU A 493 16.25 34.63 6.80
CA GLU A 493 15.01 34.98 6.11
C GLU A 493 14.12 35.84 7.00
N ALA A 494 13.99 35.49 8.26
CA ALA A 494 13.20 36.24 9.23
C ALA A 494 13.79 37.63 9.50
N LEU A 495 15.12 37.72 9.64
CA LEU A 495 15.83 39.01 9.77
C LEU A 495 15.63 39.90 8.54
N CYS A 496 15.79 39.37 7.33
CA CYS A 496 15.54 40.13 6.11
C CYS A 496 14.08 40.59 6.04
N GLY A 497 13.13 39.74 6.39
CA GLY A 497 11.71 40.08 6.41
C GLY A 497 11.38 41.16 7.43
N LEU A 498 11.97 41.10 8.64
CA LEU A 498 11.80 42.11 9.67
C LEU A 498 12.36 43.47 9.25
N VAL A 499 13.59 43.51 8.70
CA VAL A 499 14.19 44.74 8.17
C VAL A 499 13.30 45.33 7.08
N GLN A 500 12.78 44.52 6.19
CA GLN A 500 11.89 44.96 5.10
C GLN A 500 10.55 45.52 5.62
N ALA A 501 10.00 44.92 6.67
CA ALA A 501 8.78 45.37 7.32
C ALA A 501 9.00 46.72 8.07
N LEU A 502 10.11 46.81 8.83
CA LEU A 502 10.47 47.99 9.63
C LEU A 502 11.00 49.17 8.81
N ALA A 503 11.63 48.94 7.66
CA ALA A 503 12.27 49.98 6.85
C ALA A 503 11.37 51.19 6.53
N VAL A 504 10.05 51.03 6.57
CA VAL A 504 9.08 52.12 6.31
C VAL A 504 8.39 52.59 7.58
N THR A 505 8.24 51.72 8.58
CA THR A 505 7.51 52.06 9.83
C THR A 505 8.44 52.60 10.91
N ASP A 506 9.64 52.02 11.02
CA ASP A 506 10.62 52.39 12.03
C ASP A 506 12.05 52.17 11.47
N PRO A 507 12.64 53.14 10.72
CA PRO A 507 13.94 53.01 10.07
C PRO A 507 15.10 52.84 11.07
N GLU A 508 15.00 53.37 12.29
CA GLU A 508 16.06 53.26 13.28
C GLU A 508 16.22 51.82 13.74
N ARG A 509 15.12 51.18 14.13
CA ARG A 509 15.11 49.75 14.48
C ARG A 509 15.46 48.84 13.29
N ALA A 510 15.04 49.24 12.08
CA ALA A 510 15.42 48.49 10.88
C ALA A 510 16.94 48.44 10.69
N THR A 511 17.65 49.52 11.01
CA THR A 511 19.12 49.58 10.94
C THR A 511 19.77 48.67 11.96
N GLU A 512 19.27 48.61 13.18
CA GLU A 512 19.77 47.70 14.23
C GLU A 512 19.70 46.20 13.82
N TYR A 513 18.59 45.83 13.17
CA TYR A 513 18.43 44.45 12.68
C TYR A 513 19.23 44.21 11.39
N ALA A 514 19.40 45.22 10.57
CA ALA A 514 20.23 45.14 9.34
C ALA A 514 21.70 44.91 9.66
N GLU A 515 22.21 45.48 10.74
CA GLU A 515 23.59 45.24 11.21
C GLU A 515 23.84 43.79 11.65
N ARG A 516 22.79 43.05 12.03
CA ARG A 516 22.87 41.62 12.35
C ARG A 516 22.92 40.74 11.10
N LEU A 517 22.51 41.26 9.92
CA LEU A 517 22.55 40.49 8.69
C LEU A 517 24.02 40.35 8.22
N GLN A 518 24.51 39.11 8.27
CA GLN A 518 25.81 38.78 7.68
C GLN A 518 25.64 38.72 6.15
N VAL A 519 25.93 39.81 5.49
CA VAL A 519 25.96 39.84 4.03
C VAL A 519 27.17 39.02 3.57
N PRO A 520 27.02 38.03 2.70
CA PRO A 520 28.17 37.30 2.15
C PRO A 520 29.13 38.26 1.51
N ALA A 521 30.42 38.19 1.84
CA ALA A 521 31.46 38.97 1.18
C ALA A 521 31.60 38.44 -0.25
N PHE A 522 31.31 39.31 -1.22
CA PHE A 522 31.47 39.01 -2.65
C PHE A 522 32.78 39.57 -3.20
N ASP A 523 33.81 39.70 -2.35
CA ASP A 523 35.13 40.27 -2.68
C ASP A 523 35.84 39.53 -3.83
N HIS A 524 35.41 38.31 -4.12
CA HIS A 524 35.92 37.48 -5.21
C HIS A 524 35.21 37.75 -6.55
N LEU A 525 34.18 38.59 -6.57
CA LEU A 525 33.44 38.95 -7.79
C LEU A 525 33.84 40.34 -8.22
N ASP A 526 34.41 40.45 -9.44
CA ASP A 526 34.69 41.72 -10.05
C ASP A 526 33.41 42.33 -10.64
N PRO A 527 32.96 43.51 -10.17
CA PRO A 527 31.77 44.18 -10.69
C PRO A 527 31.83 44.45 -12.20
N GLU A 528 33.00 44.81 -12.73
CA GLU A 528 33.17 45.10 -14.16
C GLU A 528 33.04 43.82 -15.00
N GLU A 529 33.52 42.69 -14.48
CA GLU A 529 33.41 41.39 -15.14
C GLU A 529 31.97 40.88 -15.12
N LEU A 530 31.22 41.12 -14.04
CA LEU A 530 29.79 40.78 -13.92
C LEU A 530 28.91 41.62 -14.85
N GLU A 531 29.22 42.94 -14.99
CA GLU A 531 28.50 43.82 -15.92
C GLU A 531 28.77 43.45 -17.38
N ALA A 532 29.98 42.99 -17.68
CA ALA A 532 30.38 42.55 -19.02
C ALA A 532 29.75 41.19 -19.41
N GLN A 533 29.30 40.40 -18.43
CA GLN A 533 28.71 39.10 -18.69
C GLN A 533 27.31 39.26 -19.30
N PRO A 534 26.99 38.50 -20.37
CA PRO A 534 25.64 38.51 -20.92
C PRO A 534 24.66 37.92 -19.93
N ILE A 535 23.53 38.58 -19.73
CA ILE A 535 22.45 38.13 -18.83
C ILE A 535 22.13 36.67 -19.10
N PRO A 536 22.19 35.79 -18.07
CA PRO A 536 21.86 34.36 -18.22
C PRO A 536 20.44 34.20 -18.78
N LYS A 537 20.33 33.61 -19.96
CA LYS A 537 19.03 33.37 -20.60
C LYS A 537 18.61 31.94 -20.29
N VAL A 538 17.56 31.81 -19.56
CA VAL A 538 16.96 30.49 -19.21
C VAL A 538 16.14 30.01 -20.41
N GLY A 539 16.50 28.84 -20.97
CA GLY A 539 15.72 28.13 -21.98
C GLY A 539 16.46 27.75 -23.26
N ALA A 540 16.14 26.60 -23.83
CA ALA A 540 16.78 26.01 -25.01
C ALA A 540 16.71 26.90 -26.30
N MET A 541 15.77 27.83 -26.35
CA MET A 541 15.61 28.77 -27.49
C MET A 541 16.70 29.84 -27.57
N PHE A 542 17.36 30.16 -26.46
CA PHE A 542 18.37 31.18 -26.37
C PHE A 542 19.79 30.65 -26.58
N SER A 543 20.05 29.38 -26.32
CA SER A 543 21.35 28.75 -26.60
C SER A 543 21.66 28.71 -28.09
N GLN A 544 20.64 28.68 -28.94
CA GLN A 544 20.79 28.68 -30.39
C GLN A 544 21.12 30.09 -30.95
N ARG A 545 20.49 31.14 -30.37
CA ARG A 545 20.79 32.54 -30.72
C ARG A 545 22.19 33.01 -30.26
N ARG A 546 22.70 32.42 -29.17
CA ARG A 546 24.05 32.72 -28.66
C ARG A 546 25.13 32.15 -29.60
N ARG A 547 24.97 30.92 -30.09
CA ARG A 547 25.88 30.31 -31.07
C ARG A 547 25.88 31.06 -32.41
N ASP A 548 24.71 31.53 -32.84
CA ASP A 548 24.59 32.31 -34.08
C ASP A 548 25.30 33.69 -33.96
N ARG A 549 25.34 34.31 -32.74
CA ARG A 549 26.07 35.57 -32.48
C ARG A 549 27.56 35.36 -32.29
N GLU A 550 28.02 34.28 -31.70
CA GLU A 550 29.41 33.92 -31.56
C GLU A 550 30.02 33.62 -32.95
N ASP A 551 29.27 33.02 -33.86
CA ASP A 551 29.67 32.82 -35.27
C ASP A 551 29.69 34.13 -36.07
N GLU A 552 28.86 35.15 -35.73
CA GLU A 552 28.90 36.50 -36.32
C GLU A 552 30.09 37.33 -35.82
N ALA A 553 30.46 37.22 -34.54
CA ALA A 553 31.62 37.94 -33.96
C ALA A 553 32.96 37.42 -34.50
N ASP A 554 33.05 36.13 -34.88
CA ASP A 554 34.25 35.51 -35.47
C ASP A 554 34.36 35.73 -37.00
N GLY A 555 33.52 36.59 -37.60
CA GLY A 555 33.58 36.91 -39.04
C GLY A 555 33.29 35.76 -39.98
N LYS A 556 32.71 34.68 -39.48
CA LYS A 556 32.29 33.53 -40.29
C LYS A 556 30.92 33.81 -40.90
N PRO A 557 30.72 33.65 -42.21
CA PRO A 557 29.41 33.90 -42.82
C PRO A 557 28.35 33.01 -42.21
N VAL A 558 27.28 33.61 -41.69
CA VAL A 558 26.13 32.92 -41.13
C VAL A 558 25.61 31.91 -42.14
N ARG A 559 25.86 30.64 -41.92
CA ARG A 559 25.31 29.56 -42.73
C ARG A 559 23.82 29.49 -42.47
N VAL A 560 23.01 30.12 -43.32
CA VAL A 560 21.58 29.90 -43.39
C VAL A 560 21.35 28.39 -43.55
N LYS A 561 20.93 27.73 -42.49
CA LYS A 561 20.58 26.31 -42.54
C LYS A 561 19.38 26.15 -43.47
N LYS A 562 19.65 25.94 -44.77
CA LYS A 562 18.63 25.46 -45.72
C LYS A 562 18.07 24.19 -45.12
N LYS A 563 16.73 24.17 -44.84
CA LYS A 563 16.01 22.95 -44.43
C LYS A 563 16.42 21.85 -45.42
N ARG A 564 17.24 20.90 -44.97
CA ARG A 564 17.62 19.74 -45.79
C ARG A 564 16.33 19.00 -46.11
N LYS A 565 15.86 19.10 -47.34
CA LYS A 565 14.83 18.17 -47.85
C LYS A 565 15.40 16.79 -47.69
N ARG A 566 14.80 15.97 -46.80
CA ARG A 566 15.18 14.58 -46.64
C ARG A 566 15.07 13.92 -48.00
N LYS A 567 16.17 13.39 -48.52
CA LYS A 567 16.12 12.55 -49.71
C LYS A 567 15.22 11.38 -49.40
N ILE A 568 14.23 11.18 -50.24
CA ILE A 568 13.32 10.01 -50.15
C ILE A 568 14.20 8.77 -50.27
N ARG A 569 14.21 7.91 -49.25
CA ARG A 569 14.91 6.62 -49.28
C ARG A 569 13.92 5.60 -49.74
N TYR A 570 14.11 5.12 -50.92
CA TYR A 570 13.35 3.98 -51.44
C TYR A 570 13.88 2.65 -50.88
N PRO A 571 13.05 1.62 -50.75
CA PRO A 571 13.49 0.28 -50.38
C PRO A 571 14.53 -0.26 -51.38
N LYS A 572 15.42 -1.16 -50.91
CA LYS A 572 16.38 -1.83 -51.79
C LYS A 572 15.64 -2.53 -52.94
N GLY A 573 15.96 -2.21 -54.20
CA GLY A 573 15.35 -2.82 -55.38
C GLY A 573 14.09 -2.10 -55.90
N PHE A 574 13.78 -0.89 -55.38
CA PHE A 574 12.68 -0.08 -55.91
C PHE A 574 13.22 0.97 -56.90
N ASP A 575 12.75 0.91 -58.13
CA ASP A 575 13.05 1.88 -59.18
C ASP A 575 11.87 2.86 -59.32
N PRO A 576 12.11 4.18 -59.09
CA PRO A 576 11.03 5.19 -59.19
C PRO A 576 10.48 5.38 -60.60
N GLU A 577 11.26 5.05 -61.62
CA GLU A 577 10.84 5.20 -63.04
C GLU A 577 10.02 3.99 -63.54
N ASN A 578 10.18 2.85 -62.86
CA ASN A 578 9.43 1.65 -63.20
C ASN A 578 8.88 0.97 -61.92
N PRO A 579 7.85 1.56 -61.30
CA PRO A 579 7.29 0.99 -60.09
C PRO A 579 6.62 -0.36 -60.38
N GLY A 580 7.12 -1.42 -59.77
CA GLY A 580 6.53 -2.75 -59.85
C GLY A 580 5.09 -2.79 -59.33
N PRO A 581 4.43 -3.94 -59.36
CA PRO A 581 3.05 -4.07 -58.93
C PRO A 581 2.83 -3.54 -57.51
N PRO A 582 1.64 -2.99 -57.20
CA PRO A 582 1.36 -2.37 -55.91
C PRO A 582 1.66 -3.34 -54.78
N PRO A 583 2.31 -2.85 -53.71
CA PRO A 583 2.71 -3.70 -52.57
C PRO A 583 1.47 -4.29 -51.90
N ASP A 584 1.62 -5.55 -51.46
CA ASP A 584 0.62 -6.30 -50.72
C ASP A 584 -0.06 -5.45 -49.62
N PRO A 585 -1.40 -5.28 -49.68
CA PRO A 585 -2.13 -4.52 -48.65
C PRO A 585 -1.97 -5.08 -47.25
N GLU A 586 -1.62 -6.36 -47.08
CA GLU A 586 -1.38 -6.98 -45.79
C GLU A 586 0.04 -6.77 -45.25
N ARG A 587 0.93 -6.05 -45.96
CA ARG A 587 2.32 -5.81 -45.52
C ARG A 587 2.45 -5.11 -44.15
N TRP A 588 1.42 -4.35 -43.75
CA TRP A 588 1.35 -3.63 -42.48
C TRP A 588 0.89 -4.49 -41.30
N LEU A 589 0.31 -5.65 -41.59
CA LEU A 589 -0.07 -6.60 -40.56
C LEU A 589 1.17 -7.37 -40.06
N PRO A 590 1.25 -7.69 -38.77
CA PRO A 590 2.25 -8.59 -38.24
C PRO A 590 2.30 -9.90 -39.05
N LYS A 591 3.48 -10.44 -39.29
CA LYS A 591 3.69 -11.62 -40.17
C LYS A 591 2.76 -12.81 -39.83
N ARG A 592 2.36 -12.92 -38.54
CA ARG A 592 1.46 -13.97 -38.03
C ARG A 592 -0.01 -13.74 -38.39
N GLU A 593 -0.40 -12.52 -38.70
CA GLU A 593 -1.78 -12.15 -39.02
C GLU A 593 -2.09 -12.14 -40.51
N ARG A 594 -1.07 -12.19 -41.37
CA ARG A 594 -1.24 -12.20 -42.83
C ARG A 594 -1.93 -13.45 -43.29
N SER A 595 -2.80 -13.28 -44.28
CA SER A 595 -3.63 -14.36 -44.85
C SER A 595 -2.79 -15.54 -45.39
N GLU A 596 -1.64 -15.26 -46.00
CA GLU A 596 -0.72 -16.29 -46.49
C GLU A 596 -0.08 -17.08 -45.36
N PHE A 597 0.26 -16.42 -44.24
CA PHE A 597 0.84 -17.12 -43.09
C PHE A 597 -0.20 -18.00 -42.41
N LYS A 598 -1.43 -17.53 -42.27
CA LYS A 598 -2.57 -18.30 -41.75
C LYS A 598 -2.90 -19.53 -42.60
N LYS A 599 -2.75 -19.43 -43.91
CA LYS A 599 -2.95 -20.58 -44.83
C LYS A 599 -1.89 -21.65 -44.72
N LYS A 600 -0.63 -21.25 -44.36
CA LYS A 600 0.52 -22.19 -44.23
C LYS A 600 0.57 -22.93 -42.91
N MET A 601 -0.19 -22.49 -41.91
CA MET A 601 -0.20 -23.14 -40.61
C MET A 601 -1.04 -24.41 -40.58
N ARG A 602 -0.50 -25.47 -39.97
CA ARG A 602 -1.25 -26.71 -39.72
C ARG A 602 -2.39 -26.48 -38.74
N LYS A 603 -3.45 -27.27 -38.87
CA LYS A 603 -4.67 -27.16 -38.04
C LYS A 603 -4.36 -27.18 -36.52
N ARG A 604 -3.28 -27.87 -36.12
CA ARG A 604 -2.79 -27.98 -34.73
C ARG A 604 -2.18 -26.70 -34.20
N ASP A 605 -1.54 -25.91 -35.07
CA ASP A 605 -0.85 -24.67 -34.68
C ASP A 605 -1.79 -23.47 -34.69
N LYS A 606 -3.00 -23.58 -35.27
CA LYS A 606 -4.03 -22.54 -35.24
C LYS A 606 -4.60 -22.29 -33.84
N HIS A 607 -4.55 -23.28 -32.96
CA HIS A 607 -4.98 -23.14 -31.55
C HIS A 607 -3.97 -22.37 -30.69
N LEU A 608 -2.69 -22.33 -31.09
CA LEU A 608 -1.61 -21.60 -30.42
C LEU A 608 -1.56 -20.11 -30.77
N LEU A 609 -2.30 -19.69 -31.81
CA LEU A 609 -2.30 -18.33 -32.33
C LEU A 609 -3.63 -17.60 -32.14
N ARG A 610 -4.39 -17.92 -31.12
CA ARG A 610 -5.45 -17.03 -30.66
C ARG A 610 -4.79 -15.81 -30.03
N GLY A 611 -5.03 -14.66 -30.65
CA GLY A 611 -4.39 -13.37 -30.50
C GLY A 611 -4.20 -12.82 -29.09
N PRO A 612 -3.75 -11.57 -28.93
CA PRO A 612 -3.23 -10.97 -27.71
C PRO A 612 -4.19 -10.87 -26.51
N GLN A 613 -5.39 -11.39 -26.61
CA GLN A 613 -6.23 -11.66 -25.45
C GLN A 613 -5.84 -13.02 -24.89
N GLY A 614 -4.73 -13.01 -24.10
CA GLY A 614 -4.12 -14.16 -23.48
C GLY A 614 -5.13 -15.18 -22.98
N ALA A 615 -5.21 -16.30 -23.69
CA ALA A 615 -5.61 -17.53 -23.05
C ALA A 615 -4.50 -17.87 -22.06
N ILE A 616 -4.74 -17.63 -20.79
CA ILE A 616 -4.01 -18.31 -19.70
C ILE A 616 -4.19 -19.78 -20.01
N THR A 617 -3.11 -20.44 -20.40
CA THR A 617 -3.14 -21.89 -20.62
C THR A 617 -3.45 -22.52 -19.26
N THR A 618 -4.38 -23.47 -19.26
CA THR A 618 -4.72 -24.30 -18.09
C THR A 618 -3.52 -25.01 -17.46
N GLU A 619 -2.35 -24.89 -18.00
CA GLU A 619 -1.07 -25.39 -17.46
C GLU A 619 -0.47 -24.47 -16.40
N ASP A 620 -0.72 -23.16 -16.46
CA ASP A 620 -0.26 -22.23 -15.42
C ASP A 620 -1.09 -22.35 -14.12
N PHE A 621 -2.31 -22.93 -14.21
CA PHE A 621 -3.13 -23.25 -13.04
C PHE A 621 -2.87 -24.66 -12.45
N ARG A 622 -2.18 -25.54 -13.16
CA ARG A 622 -1.90 -26.90 -12.68
C ARG A 622 -0.64 -27.02 -11.83
N LYS A 623 0.14 -25.96 -11.71
CA LYS A 623 1.39 -25.96 -10.93
C LYS A 623 1.28 -25.31 -9.55
N GLN A 624 0.09 -24.86 -9.14
CA GLN A 624 -0.08 -24.28 -7.80
C GLN A 624 -1.14 -25.04 -7.02
N GLY A 625 -0.69 -25.85 -6.09
CA GLY A 625 -1.38 -26.29 -4.90
C GLY A 625 -2.12 -27.63 -5.00
N PRO A 626 -2.16 -28.36 -3.91
CA PRO A 626 -2.77 -29.67 -3.88
C PRO A 626 -4.28 -29.60 -4.03
N SER A 627 -4.69 -30.37 -4.99
CA SER A 627 -6.01 -30.84 -5.31
C SER A 627 -6.88 -31.12 -4.09
N THR A 628 -8.18 -30.77 -4.18
CA THR A 628 -9.22 -31.82 -4.21
C THR A 628 -10.58 -31.17 -4.32
N ALA A 629 -11.16 -31.22 -5.49
CA ALA A 629 -12.58 -31.49 -5.67
C ALA A 629 -12.78 -31.91 -7.11
N GLN A 630 -12.86 -33.20 -7.32
CA GLN A 630 -13.47 -33.79 -8.50
C GLN A 630 -14.94 -33.41 -8.49
N VAL A 631 -15.36 -32.55 -9.40
CA VAL A 631 -16.75 -32.48 -9.81
C VAL A 631 -16.86 -33.24 -11.10
N GLU A 632 -17.48 -34.41 -11.02
CA GLU A 632 -17.94 -35.18 -12.15
C GLU A 632 -18.93 -34.36 -12.96
N VAL A 633 -18.57 -34.05 -14.18
CA VAL A 633 -19.54 -33.57 -15.18
C VAL A 633 -20.07 -34.79 -15.92
N SER A 634 -21.30 -35.15 -15.58
CA SER A 634 -22.11 -36.09 -16.32
C SER A 634 -22.28 -35.62 -17.77
N LYS A 635 -21.92 -36.49 -18.70
CA LYS A 635 -22.32 -36.44 -20.10
C LYS A 635 -23.78 -36.88 -20.21
N ASP A 636 -24.57 -36.09 -20.92
CA ASP A 636 -25.68 -36.52 -21.77
C ASP A 636 -26.09 -35.33 -22.62
N ALA A 637 -25.95 -35.43 -23.84
CA ALA A 637 -26.57 -36.13 -24.94
C ALA A 637 -27.48 -35.20 -25.79
N SER A 638 -27.14 -35.19 -27.06
CA SER A 638 -27.98 -35.07 -28.27
C SER A 638 -28.61 -33.75 -28.66
N GLY A 639 -28.17 -33.29 -29.81
CA GLY A 639 -28.84 -32.35 -30.73
C GLY A 639 -30.20 -32.83 -31.24
N PRO A 640 -30.81 -32.35 -32.32
CA PRO A 640 -30.26 -31.65 -33.44
C PRO A 640 -31.15 -30.53 -34.06
N SER A 641 -30.56 -29.77 -34.97
CA SER A 641 -31.13 -29.39 -36.28
C SER A 641 -32.19 -28.29 -36.45
N ARG A 642 -31.90 -27.52 -37.44
CA ARG A 642 -32.67 -26.92 -38.56
C ARG A 642 -32.90 -25.41 -38.50
N ARG A 643 -32.15 -24.74 -39.42
CA ARG A 643 -32.61 -24.21 -40.74
C ARG A 643 -33.73 -23.15 -40.69
N SER A 644 -33.39 -22.04 -41.17
CA SER A 644 -33.90 -21.26 -42.33
C SER A 644 -33.88 -19.78 -41.92
N GLY A 645 -33.35 -18.82 -42.63
CA GLY A 645 -33.51 -18.55 -44.02
C GLY A 645 -34.41 -17.32 -44.19
N ARG A 646 -33.84 -16.28 -44.82
CA ARG A 646 -34.46 -15.15 -45.54
C ARG A 646 -34.16 -13.78 -44.94
N LYS A 647 -33.31 -12.98 -45.63
CA LYS A 647 -33.65 -11.99 -46.69
C LYS A 647 -34.84 -11.11 -46.30
N ALA A 648 -34.77 -9.82 -46.24
CA ALA A 648 -34.38 -8.81 -47.17
C ALA A 648 -34.83 -7.42 -46.70
N LYS A 649 -34.08 -6.42 -47.14
CA LYS A 649 -34.50 -5.11 -47.66
C LYS A 649 -35.34 -4.16 -46.79
N GLY A 650 -34.75 -3.02 -46.51
CA GLY A 650 -35.12 -1.80 -47.23
C GLY A 650 -35.85 -0.77 -46.37
N LYS A 651 -35.25 0.21 -45.93
CA LYS A 651 -35.31 1.60 -46.34
C LYS A 651 -34.32 2.41 -45.54
#